data_73784673741d58ca316e5abae625d4ca
#
_entry.id   73784673741d58ca316e5abae625d4ca
#
_cell.length_a   1.000
_cell.length_b   1.000
_cell.length_c   1.000
_cell.angle_alpha   90.00
_cell.angle_beta   90.00
_cell.angle_gamma   90.00
#
_symmetry.space_group_name_H-M   'P 1'
#
loop_
_entity.id
_entity.type
_entity.pdbx_description
1 polymer ?
#
loop_
_entity_poly.entity_id
_entity_poly.type
_entity_poly.pdbx_seq_one_letter_code
_entity_poly.pdbx_strand_id
1 'polypeptide(L)'
;MLKALAQLGLACTLLYGTLAAGQTAPIPPTIASVTFAPASIQSGATSTLTITFGNANAVQAALTAAFTNFLPPGMTVAAAASTTCTGNIVAATSSASITFAGGTIPPGGCAIRAPVTGTSSQGTKIYSDAIGAGTLQTNLGANPNAVSASLTVQAAVTVPNTVGLSQAAAQAQLVGAGFAVVVTQTYSTTVPYNVVISTQPAAGTSQPRGSTIRVQVSQGPGAANATQLTSVPGLTPEQQAVARGLQSTCTALATAELGGTTLNTKQQDLFNKCTSLIADYAGGTNPSGLGSALTAISGRQATAAARIPMQFAAGQITNIDERLSAVRSGVTGFSGFSNLDMGLPGSSQAILSGLTDMVRELWGGPPQGGGAGDEPGGLFDNRLGVFVTGTLRRGTESETDAESGFDFKNTGITAGADYRLGTSYVLGLAVGYGKSTTTFDDSAGRLDAKHATFELYGSYFTERFHVDWQAGYGHVTYDLSRDVNYDSSSVSIGCNGVSCSVGTSGDTGAREYNFSVGSGYSFNREAWEFGPTLELDYHNVSVAGFDESGPSGLDLSVAGMSTASLVSKLGGMTSYAWKTRWCVVLPQVSVRYLHEFANGARTELMQFSADTLPGASSRAFAVYTDQPDRNYFDWKASVLFQFPYGISGFINWGGLAGLSNISTRELNLGLRLEIGQH
;
A
#
# COMPACT_ATOMS: atom_id res chain seq x y z
N MET A 1 31.27 -27.60 16.71
CA MET A 1 32.21 -28.65 17.18
C MET A 1 33.33 -27.92 17.87
N LEU A 2 33.27 -27.94 19.08
CA LEU A 2 34.02 -28.69 20.11
C LEU A 2 35.43 -28.14 20.24
N LYS A 3 35.65 -27.40 21.36
CA LYS A 3 36.34 -27.90 22.58
C LYS A 3 37.84 -28.06 22.35
N ALA A 4 38.74 -27.75 23.18
CA ALA A 4 38.75 -27.44 24.59
C ALA A 4 40.20 -27.22 25.02
N LEU A 5 40.36 -26.48 26.10
CA LEU A 5 41.16 -26.78 27.30
C LEU A 5 42.67 -26.68 27.16
N ALA A 6 43.29 -25.87 27.87
CA ALA A 6 43.38 -25.68 29.32
C ALA A 6 44.75 -26.18 29.87
N GLN A 7 45.34 -25.27 30.57
CA GLN A 7 45.94 -25.46 31.91
C GLN A 7 47.41 -25.80 32.09
N LEU A 8 47.93 -25.06 33.02
CA LEU A 8 48.94 -25.30 34.08
C LEU A 8 50.44 -25.21 33.65
N GLY A 9 51.26 -24.58 34.38
CA GLY A 9 51.38 -24.40 35.79
C GLY A 9 52.58 -23.60 36.22
N LEU A 10 52.41 -23.19 37.36
CA LEU A 10 53.22 -22.57 38.38
C LEU A 10 54.64 -23.13 38.53
N ALA A 11 55.66 -22.25 38.73
CA ALA A 11 56.63 -22.42 39.79
C ALA A 11 57.45 -21.16 40.03
N CYS A 12 57.47 -20.77 41.26
CA CYS A 12 58.13 -19.69 41.95
C CYS A 12 59.66 -19.94 42.06
N THR A 13 60.49 -18.91 41.88
CA THR A 13 61.68 -18.72 42.70
C THR A 13 62.09 -17.26 42.77
N LEU A 14 62.14 -16.73 43.97
CA LEU A 14 62.70 -15.46 44.38
C LEU A 14 64.21 -15.40 44.16
N LEU A 15 64.69 -14.33 43.53
CA LEU A 15 66.05 -13.84 43.80
C LEU A 15 65.99 -12.30 43.89
N TYR A 16 66.31 -11.79 45.03
CA TYR A 16 66.59 -10.39 45.30
C TYR A 16 67.77 -9.92 44.45
N GLY A 17 67.48 -8.94 43.57
CA GLY A 17 68.49 -8.13 42.89
C GLY A 17 68.07 -6.67 43.00
N THR A 18 68.85 -5.89 43.63
CA THR A 18 68.71 -4.44 43.74
C THR A 18 68.63 -3.80 42.37
N LEU A 19 67.46 -3.31 42.02
CA LEU A 19 67.25 -2.50 40.83
C LEU A 19 67.72 -1.07 41.12
N ALA A 20 68.82 -0.66 40.53
CA ALA A 20 69.08 0.72 40.26
C ALA A 20 67.92 1.30 39.46
N ALA A 21 67.35 2.38 39.91
CA ALA A 21 66.30 3.13 39.18
C ALA A 21 66.91 3.64 37.86
N GLY A 22 66.70 2.87 36.79
CA GLY A 22 66.99 3.32 35.45
C GLY A 22 66.05 4.46 35.12
N GLN A 23 66.56 5.67 34.98
CA GLN A 23 65.83 6.78 34.42
C GLN A 23 65.46 6.37 33.00
N THR A 24 64.18 6.11 32.73
CA THR A 24 63.65 5.97 31.38
C THR A 24 63.96 7.30 30.67
N ALA A 25 64.62 7.21 29.53
CA ALA A 25 64.87 8.41 28.74
C ALA A 25 63.56 9.12 28.44
N PRO A 26 63.52 10.44 28.56
CA PRO A 26 62.27 11.19 28.30
C PRO A 26 61.76 10.90 26.91
N ILE A 27 60.45 10.70 26.78
CA ILE A 27 59.77 10.49 25.47
C ILE A 27 59.61 11.87 24.81
N PRO A 28 60.16 12.11 23.62
CA PRO A 28 60.01 13.41 22.97
C PRO A 28 58.52 13.76 22.79
N PRO A 29 58.08 14.98 23.10
CA PRO A 29 56.75 15.47 22.81
C PRO A 29 56.40 15.34 21.34
N THR A 30 55.17 15.11 21.04
CA THR A 30 54.66 14.93 19.67
C THR A 30 53.75 16.10 19.27
N ILE A 31 53.65 16.34 18.00
CA ILE A 31 52.48 17.03 17.45
C ILE A 31 51.47 15.93 17.17
N ALA A 32 50.49 15.81 18.04
CA ALA A 32 49.55 14.68 18.02
C ALA A 32 48.57 14.75 16.82
N SER A 33 48.16 15.98 16.48
CA SER A 33 47.31 16.20 15.32
C SER A 33 47.32 17.68 14.88
N VAL A 34 47.04 17.86 13.59
CA VAL A 34 46.64 19.15 13.00
C VAL A 34 45.28 18.94 12.35
N THR A 35 44.35 19.82 12.56
CA THR A 35 42.99 19.70 11.98
C THR A 35 42.41 21.06 11.64
N PHE A 36 41.55 21.09 10.61
CA PHE A 36 40.71 22.24 10.29
C PHE A 36 39.24 21.93 10.58
N ALA A 37 38.56 22.81 11.27
CA ALA A 37 37.14 22.71 11.56
C ALA A 37 36.40 24.02 11.26
N PRO A 38 35.52 24.03 10.24
CA PRO A 38 35.26 23.00 9.25
C PRO A 38 36.42 22.77 8.28
N ALA A 39 36.53 21.53 7.74
CA ALA A 39 37.59 21.18 6.76
C ALA A 39 37.35 21.74 5.35
N SER A 40 36.20 22.33 5.10
CA SER A 40 35.84 23.02 3.85
C SER A 40 35.14 24.34 4.18
N ILE A 41 35.55 25.39 3.50
CA ILE A 41 35.01 26.76 3.66
C ILE A 41 34.79 27.43 2.32
N GLN A 42 33.99 28.48 2.30
CA GLN A 42 33.96 29.41 1.16
C GLN A 42 35.19 30.35 1.19
N SER A 43 35.55 30.87 0.04
CA SER A 43 36.61 31.88 -0.08
C SER A 43 36.34 33.06 0.84
N GLY A 44 37.31 33.35 1.71
CA GLY A 44 37.20 34.39 2.71
C GLY A 44 36.48 34.02 4.01
N ALA A 45 35.81 32.87 4.08
CA ALA A 45 35.25 32.38 5.32
C ALA A 45 36.32 31.85 6.27
N THR A 46 35.95 31.58 7.53
CA THR A 46 36.88 31.20 8.59
C THR A 46 36.76 29.70 8.90
N SER A 47 37.93 29.05 9.08
CA SER A 47 38.07 27.73 9.67
C SER A 47 38.98 27.80 10.89
N THR A 48 38.75 26.99 11.91
CA THR A 48 39.65 26.91 13.07
C THR A 48 40.72 25.84 12.82
N LEU A 49 41.99 26.28 12.67
CA LEU A 49 43.12 25.39 12.73
C LEU A 49 43.42 25.02 14.18
N THR A 50 43.45 23.74 14.48
CA THR A 50 43.80 23.21 15.80
C THR A 50 45.06 22.37 15.67
N ILE A 51 46.14 22.79 16.40
CA ILE A 51 47.41 22.06 16.53
C ILE A 51 47.42 21.47 17.93
N THR A 52 47.45 20.14 18.05
CA THR A 52 47.44 19.45 19.34
C THR A 52 48.82 18.88 19.63
N PHE A 53 49.41 19.28 20.73
CA PHE A 53 50.66 18.76 21.25
C PHE A 53 50.40 17.64 22.25
N GLY A 54 51.15 16.55 22.16
CA GLY A 54 51.12 15.44 23.10
C GLY A 54 52.40 15.40 23.95
N ASN A 55 52.26 15.21 25.26
CA ASN A 55 53.37 14.95 26.17
C ASN A 55 53.03 13.76 27.03
N ALA A 56 53.67 12.62 26.74
CA ALA A 56 53.49 11.37 27.48
C ALA A 56 54.29 11.27 28.78
N ASN A 57 55.12 12.29 29.07
CA ASN A 57 55.89 12.34 30.30
C ASN A 57 55.08 12.87 31.46
N ALA A 58 55.40 12.43 32.68
CA ALA A 58 54.79 12.95 33.89
C ALA A 58 55.23 14.38 34.27
N VAL A 59 56.22 14.94 33.53
CA VAL A 59 56.75 16.29 33.72
C VAL A 59 56.39 17.18 32.52
N GLN A 60 56.35 18.48 32.72
CA GLN A 60 56.11 19.45 31.67
C GLN A 60 57.33 19.47 30.69
N ALA A 61 57.01 19.59 29.42
CA ALA A 61 58.01 19.80 28.37
C ALA A 61 58.13 21.32 28.10
N ALA A 62 59.27 21.93 28.45
CA ALA A 62 59.52 23.36 28.23
C ALA A 62 60.06 23.56 26.81
N LEU A 63 59.57 24.53 26.05
CA LEU A 63 60.09 24.92 24.76
C LEU A 63 61.52 25.46 24.89
N THR A 64 62.43 24.92 24.12
CA THR A 64 63.83 25.41 23.98
C THR A 64 63.98 26.39 22.83
N ALA A 65 63.05 26.43 21.89
CA ALA A 65 62.95 27.41 20.83
C ALA A 65 61.45 27.72 20.55
N ALA A 66 61.17 28.86 19.98
CA ALA A 66 59.81 29.19 19.58
C ALA A 66 59.33 28.22 18.48
N PHE A 67 58.17 27.59 18.69
CA PHE A 67 57.49 26.79 17.67
C PHE A 67 56.74 27.73 16.72
N THR A 68 57.00 27.63 15.43
CA THR A 68 56.31 28.44 14.42
C THR A 68 55.71 27.51 13.35
N ASN A 69 54.41 27.62 13.17
CA ASN A 69 53.69 27.04 12.03
C ASN A 69 53.53 28.12 10.95
N PHE A 70 54.04 27.87 9.75
CA PHE A 70 53.86 28.72 8.58
C PHE A 70 52.69 28.24 7.79
N LEU A 71 51.64 29.07 7.69
CA LEU A 71 50.45 28.76 6.90
C LEU A 71 50.77 28.70 5.41
N PRO A 72 50.12 27.85 4.63
CA PRO A 72 50.27 27.78 3.19
C PRO A 72 50.07 29.16 2.49
N PRO A 73 50.74 29.45 1.39
CA PRO A 73 50.61 30.73 0.67
C PRO A 73 49.17 31.02 0.24
N GLY A 74 48.64 32.17 0.70
CA GLY A 74 47.25 32.59 0.48
C GLY A 74 46.29 32.21 1.62
N MET A 75 46.80 31.60 2.69
CA MET A 75 46.09 31.41 3.94
C MET A 75 46.63 32.37 4.99
N THR A 76 45.76 32.96 5.78
CA THR A 76 46.17 33.91 6.83
C THR A 76 45.33 33.68 8.10
N VAL A 77 45.83 34.14 9.23
CA VAL A 77 45.13 34.22 10.51
C VAL A 77 43.97 35.20 10.39
N ALA A 78 42.76 34.77 10.72
CA ALA A 78 41.53 35.57 10.59
C ALA A 78 41.20 36.34 11.88
N ALA A 79 41.55 35.79 13.02
CA ALA A 79 41.30 36.40 14.35
C ALA A 79 42.32 35.90 15.38
N ALA A 80 42.30 36.46 16.57
CA ALA A 80 43.24 36.10 17.63
C ALA A 80 43.22 34.59 17.93
N ALA A 81 44.39 34.00 18.02
CA ALA A 81 44.58 32.59 18.39
C ALA A 81 44.48 32.42 19.92
N SER A 82 44.14 31.21 20.35
CA SER A 82 44.07 30.80 21.77
C SER A 82 44.87 29.52 22.00
N THR A 83 45.28 29.29 23.22
CA THR A 83 46.00 28.06 23.61
C THR A 83 45.59 27.58 24.99
N THR A 84 45.63 26.25 25.16
CA THR A 84 45.55 25.58 26.45
C THR A 84 46.94 25.24 27.01
N CYS A 85 48.02 25.55 26.26
CA CYS A 85 49.38 25.43 26.72
C CYS A 85 49.76 26.66 27.55
N THR A 86 50.73 26.51 28.44
CA THR A 86 51.28 27.65 29.16
C THR A 86 52.30 28.34 28.25
N GLY A 87 52.17 29.64 27.98
CA GLY A 87 53.08 30.36 27.10
C GLY A 87 52.37 31.46 26.28
N ASN A 88 53.10 32.11 25.42
CA ASN A 88 52.62 33.20 24.59
C ASN A 88 52.35 32.74 23.16
N ILE A 89 51.17 33.04 22.63
CA ILE A 89 50.84 32.86 21.21
C ILE A 89 50.90 34.20 20.51
N VAL A 90 51.69 34.22 19.43
CA VAL A 90 51.74 35.36 18.52
C VAL A 90 51.14 34.89 17.18
N ALA A 91 49.95 35.38 16.90
CA ALA A 91 49.21 35.11 15.67
C ALA A 91 48.41 36.38 15.33
N ALA A 92 49.07 37.36 14.74
CA ALA A 92 48.38 38.61 14.39
C ALA A 92 47.42 38.38 13.21
N THR A 93 46.28 39.06 13.24
CA THR A 93 45.31 39.03 12.13
C THR A 93 46.06 39.40 10.82
N SER A 94 45.74 38.64 9.75
CA SER A 94 46.39 38.70 8.44
C SER A 94 47.85 38.18 8.39
N SER A 95 48.43 37.66 9.48
CA SER A 95 49.74 37.00 9.45
C SER A 95 49.66 35.64 8.74
N ALA A 96 50.76 35.23 8.14
CA ALA A 96 50.92 33.92 7.51
C ALA A 96 51.61 32.91 8.43
N SER A 97 51.70 33.21 9.75
CA SER A 97 52.31 32.30 10.71
C SER A 97 51.65 32.39 12.09
N ILE A 98 51.77 31.30 12.84
CA ILE A 98 51.34 31.16 14.23
C ILE A 98 52.55 30.72 15.05
N THR A 99 52.97 31.56 15.98
CA THR A 99 54.19 31.33 16.81
C THR A 99 53.79 31.08 18.26
N PHE A 100 54.28 30.01 18.85
CA PHE A 100 54.16 29.70 20.28
C PHE A 100 55.54 29.76 20.93
N ALA A 101 55.72 30.70 21.84
CA ALA A 101 57.01 31.02 22.44
C ALA A 101 57.00 31.03 23.97
N GLY A 102 58.10 30.65 24.58
CA GLY A 102 58.34 30.75 26.02
C GLY A 102 57.38 29.90 26.86
N GLY A 103 56.86 28.81 26.31
CA GLY A 103 55.81 28.02 26.90
C GLY A 103 56.21 26.61 27.34
N THR A 104 55.25 25.95 27.98
CA THR A 104 55.38 24.54 28.38
C THR A 104 54.16 23.73 27.91
N ILE A 105 54.43 22.45 27.57
CA ILE A 105 53.39 21.45 27.24
C ILE A 105 53.21 20.59 28.50
N PRO A 106 52.01 20.65 29.14
CA PRO A 106 51.73 19.86 30.36
C PRO A 106 51.69 18.37 30.07
N PRO A 107 51.82 17.50 31.09
CA PRO A 107 51.50 16.09 30.94
C PRO A 107 50.10 15.88 30.32
N GLY A 108 50.00 14.93 29.37
CA GLY A 108 48.76 14.72 28.60
C GLY A 108 48.60 15.65 27.38
N GLY A 109 49.33 16.75 27.31
CA GLY A 109 49.35 17.64 26.13
C GLY A 109 48.46 18.91 26.28
N CYS A 110 48.44 19.66 25.20
CA CYS A 110 47.69 20.93 25.09
C CYS A 110 47.46 21.27 23.61
N ALA A 111 46.65 22.29 23.32
CA ALA A 111 46.38 22.68 21.92
C ALA A 111 46.45 24.18 21.70
N ILE A 112 46.83 24.55 20.48
CA ILE A 112 46.69 25.87 19.90
C ILE A 112 45.48 25.86 18.96
N ARG A 113 44.65 26.91 19.03
CA ARG A 113 43.52 27.11 18.14
C ARG A 113 43.64 28.50 17.52
N ALA A 114 43.70 28.53 16.17
CA ALA A 114 43.80 29.77 15.44
C ALA A 114 42.70 29.82 14.35
N PRO A 115 41.81 30.79 14.39
CA PRO A 115 40.92 31.04 13.26
C PRO A 115 41.75 31.46 12.04
N VAL A 116 41.61 30.75 10.93
CA VAL A 116 42.32 31.01 9.68
C VAL A 116 41.35 31.20 8.52
N THR A 117 41.74 31.94 7.51
CA THR A 117 41.01 32.10 6.25
C THR A 117 41.90 31.84 5.07
N GLY A 118 41.30 31.39 3.98
CA GLY A 118 41.97 31.21 2.68
C GLY A 118 41.10 31.78 1.58
N THR A 119 41.72 32.07 0.41
CA THR A 119 41.01 32.62 -0.72
C THR A 119 41.18 31.72 -1.94
N SER A 120 40.09 31.59 -2.70
CA SER A 120 40.08 30.98 -4.03
C SER A 120 39.30 31.88 -4.97
N SER A 121 39.89 32.27 -6.08
CA SER A 121 39.25 33.10 -7.10
C SER A 121 38.56 32.27 -8.18
N GLN A 122 38.91 30.99 -8.31
CA GLN A 122 38.32 30.09 -9.29
C GLN A 122 38.31 28.66 -8.79
N GLY A 123 37.12 28.01 -8.82
CA GLY A 123 36.96 26.62 -8.46
C GLY A 123 37.30 26.31 -7.00
N THR A 124 37.83 25.15 -6.76
CA THR A 124 38.24 24.66 -5.44
C THR A 124 39.73 24.71 -5.30
N LYS A 125 40.25 25.32 -4.23
CA LYS A 125 41.66 25.33 -3.86
C LYS A 125 41.85 24.55 -2.56
N ILE A 126 42.83 23.65 -2.55
CA ILE A 126 43.21 22.91 -1.35
C ILE A 126 44.49 23.52 -0.80
N TYR A 127 44.42 23.95 0.45
CA TYR A 127 45.58 24.39 1.23
C TYR A 127 46.00 23.23 2.12
N SER A 128 47.28 22.80 1.99
CA SER A 128 47.84 21.77 2.85
C SER A 128 48.81 22.43 3.84
N ASP A 129 48.43 22.40 5.12
CA ASP A 129 49.28 22.85 6.21
C ASP A 129 50.10 21.67 6.72
N ALA A 130 51.43 21.78 6.68
CA ALA A 130 52.32 20.68 7.02
C ALA A 130 53.39 21.17 8.03
N ILE A 131 53.44 20.46 9.15
CA ILE A 131 54.42 20.72 10.21
C ILE A 131 55.41 19.57 10.22
N GLY A 132 56.66 19.88 9.94
CA GLY A 132 57.72 18.88 9.84
C GLY A 132 58.14 18.25 11.16
N ALA A 133 58.84 17.11 11.07
CA ALA A 133 59.56 16.56 12.22
C ALA A 133 60.62 17.52 12.70
N GLY A 134 60.86 17.61 14.00
CA GLY A 134 61.85 18.51 14.58
C GLY A 134 61.44 19.98 14.70
N THR A 135 60.24 20.37 14.24
CA THR A 135 59.77 21.77 14.32
C THR A 135 59.45 22.18 15.75
N LEU A 136 58.90 21.28 16.57
CA LEU A 136 58.66 21.50 17.98
C LEU A 136 59.92 21.08 18.76
N GLN A 137 60.60 22.05 19.38
CA GLN A 137 61.85 21.87 20.15
C GLN A 137 61.56 22.03 21.63
N THR A 138 61.84 21.00 22.43
CA THR A 138 61.65 21.04 23.91
C THR A 138 62.85 20.47 24.64
N ASN A 139 62.92 20.73 25.95
CA ASN A 139 63.94 20.13 26.82
C ASN A 139 63.87 18.62 26.97
N LEU A 140 62.77 17.99 26.48
CA LEU A 140 62.59 16.52 26.44
C LEU A 140 62.80 15.93 25.06
N GLY A 141 63.20 16.77 24.06
CA GLY A 141 63.45 16.40 22.67
C GLY A 141 62.54 17.11 21.69
N ALA A 142 62.73 16.84 20.42
CA ALA A 142 61.96 17.40 19.32
C ALA A 142 60.86 16.41 18.84
N ASN A 143 59.79 16.91 18.21
CA ASN A 143 58.73 16.02 17.66
C ASN A 143 59.31 15.07 16.60
N PRO A 144 59.11 13.77 16.75
CA PRO A 144 59.75 12.78 15.88
C PRO A 144 59.06 12.68 14.48
N ASN A 145 57.78 13.03 14.39
CA ASN A 145 57.00 12.85 13.17
C ASN A 145 56.49 14.19 12.63
N ALA A 146 56.34 14.24 11.31
CA ALA A 146 55.63 15.30 10.63
C ALA A 146 54.09 15.02 10.67
N VAL A 147 53.31 16.08 10.67
CA VAL A 147 51.83 16.01 10.59
C VAL A 147 51.36 17.02 9.54
N SER A 148 50.20 16.71 8.93
CA SER A 148 49.58 17.64 7.97
C SER A 148 48.09 17.58 8.02
N ALA A 149 47.43 18.66 7.61
CA ALA A 149 45.99 18.74 7.41
C ALA A 149 45.70 19.62 6.17
N SER A 150 44.55 19.39 5.58
CA SER A 150 44.11 20.14 4.40
C SER A 150 42.82 20.91 4.67
N LEU A 151 42.77 22.15 4.21
CA LEU A 151 41.58 22.98 4.15
C LEU A 151 41.16 23.19 2.70
N THR A 152 39.94 22.77 2.38
CA THR A 152 39.33 22.98 1.07
C THR A 152 38.63 24.35 1.06
N VAL A 153 39.04 25.21 0.13
CA VAL A 153 38.44 26.55 -0.06
C VAL A 153 37.76 26.60 -1.41
N GLN A 154 36.45 26.80 -1.39
CA GLN A 154 35.64 26.90 -2.60
C GLN A 154 35.49 28.35 -3.02
N ALA A 155 35.62 28.65 -4.33
CA ALA A 155 35.35 29.98 -4.85
C ALA A 155 33.86 30.35 -4.56
N ALA A 156 33.68 31.50 -3.96
CA ALA A 156 32.37 32.06 -3.73
C ALA A 156 31.90 32.83 -4.98
N VAL A 157 30.66 32.59 -5.40
CA VAL A 157 30.03 33.31 -6.49
C VAL A 157 28.76 33.95 -5.95
N THR A 158 28.52 35.19 -6.27
CA THR A 158 27.29 35.91 -5.91
C THR A 158 26.15 35.40 -6.77
N VAL A 159 25.03 35.00 -6.16
CA VAL A 159 23.82 34.61 -6.89
C VAL A 159 23.31 35.83 -7.68
N PRO A 160 23.23 35.76 -9.02
CA PRO A 160 22.70 36.84 -9.82
C PRO A 160 21.23 37.11 -9.52
N ASN A 161 20.80 38.36 -9.68
CA ASN A 161 19.35 38.66 -9.60
C ASN A 161 18.68 38.22 -10.90
N THR A 162 17.85 37.18 -10.78
CA THR A 162 17.08 36.63 -11.89
C THR A 162 15.55 36.81 -11.70
N VAL A 163 15.13 37.44 -10.61
CA VAL A 163 13.73 37.78 -10.37
C VAL A 163 13.23 38.71 -11.48
N GLY A 164 12.07 38.37 -12.03
CA GLY A 164 11.44 39.11 -13.14
C GLY A 164 11.94 38.70 -14.54
N LEU A 165 12.94 37.80 -14.65
CA LEU A 165 13.37 37.23 -15.93
C LEU A 165 12.52 36.04 -16.33
N SER A 166 12.48 35.69 -17.62
CA SER A 166 11.92 34.42 -18.07
C SER A 166 12.72 33.23 -17.50
N GLN A 167 12.09 32.08 -17.34
CA GLN A 167 12.73 30.85 -16.87
C GLN A 167 14.03 30.55 -17.64
N ALA A 168 13.98 30.59 -18.97
CA ALA A 168 15.16 30.30 -19.82
C ALA A 168 16.27 31.29 -19.60
N ALA A 169 15.98 32.58 -19.49
CA ALA A 169 16.98 33.62 -19.23
C ALA A 169 17.61 33.47 -17.85
N ALA A 170 16.83 33.19 -16.84
CA ALA A 170 17.26 32.92 -15.46
C ALA A 170 18.20 31.71 -15.38
N GLN A 171 17.81 30.61 -16.00
CA GLN A 171 18.62 29.39 -16.06
C GLN A 171 19.96 29.67 -16.76
N ALA A 172 19.93 30.31 -17.91
CA ALA A 172 21.15 30.64 -18.65
C ALA A 172 22.10 31.53 -17.81
N GLN A 173 21.59 32.53 -17.10
CA GLN A 173 22.37 33.44 -16.27
C GLN A 173 22.98 32.74 -15.04
N LEU A 174 22.19 31.87 -14.36
CA LEU A 174 22.66 31.11 -13.18
C LEU A 174 23.69 30.04 -13.57
N VAL A 175 23.46 29.31 -14.66
CA VAL A 175 24.39 28.33 -15.19
C VAL A 175 25.67 29.02 -15.65
N GLY A 176 25.59 30.17 -16.34
CA GLY A 176 26.75 31.01 -16.74
C GLY A 176 27.55 31.50 -15.53
N ALA A 177 26.91 31.79 -14.41
CA ALA A 177 27.56 32.11 -13.14
C ALA A 177 28.20 30.90 -12.45
N GLY A 178 27.89 29.67 -12.92
CA GLY A 178 28.50 28.45 -12.43
C GLY A 178 27.67 27.73 -11.34
N PHE A 179 26.38 27.95 -11.26
CA PHE A 179 25.45 27.27 -10.38
C PHE A 179 24.72 26.12 -11.08
N ALA A 180 24.36 25.10 -10.33
CA ALA A 180 23.34 24.15 -10.75
C ALA A 180 21.94 24.75 -10.51
N VAL A 181 20.98 24.50 -11.41
CA VAL A 181 19.65 25.10 -11.31
C VAL A 181 18.59 24.03 -11.21
N VAL A 182 17.71 24.16 -10.21
CA VAL A 182 16.48 23.37 -10.08
C VAL A 182 15.31 24.34 -10.17
N VAL A 183 14.42 24.12 -11.14
CA VAL A 183 13.24 24.92 -11.32
C VAL A 183 12.07 24.30 -10.55
N THR A 184 11.36 25.13 -9.80
CA THR A 184 10.06 24.81 -9.20
C THR A 184 9.06 25.80 -9.76
N GLN A 185 7.87 25.30 -10.09
CA GLN A 185 6.82 26.15 -10.61
C GLN A 185 5.80 26.43 -9.51
N THR A 186 5.27 27.64 -9.46
CA THR A 186 4.23 28.06 -8.53
C THR A 186 3.33 29.13 -9.17
N TYR A 187 2.11 29.25 -8.69
CA TYR A 187 1.21 30.29 -9.18
C TYR A 187 1.50 31.63 -8.52
N SER A 188 1.29 32.69 -9.31
CA SER A 188 1.38 34.05 -8.82
C SER A 188 0.34 34.91 -9.53
N THR A 189 -0.48 35.61 -8.77
CA THR A 189 -1.44 36.58 -9.32
C THR A 189 -0.76 37.87 -9.76
N THR A 190 0.48 38.11 -9.33
CA THR A 190 1.22 39.37 -9.59
C THR A 190 2.36 39.20 -10.56
N VAL A 191 2.86 37.97 -10.75
CA VAL A 191 3.98 37.67 -11.64
C VAL A 191 3.47 36.91 -12.88
N PRO A 192 3.77 37.39 -14.11
CA PRO A 192 3.32 36.74 -15.34
C PRO A 192 3.82 35.29 -15.49
N TYR A 193 3.10 34.51 -16.29
CA TYR A 193 3.51 33.14 -16.65
C TYR A 193 4.96 33.07 -17.14
N ASN A 194 5.67 32.03 -16.71
CA ASN A 194 7.05 31.73 -17.07
C ASN A 194 8.09 32.80 -16.63
N VAL A 195 7.77 33.61 -15.63
CA VAL A 195 8.64 34.62 -15.03
C VAL A 195 9.07 34.18 -13.64
N VAL A 196 10.34 34.40 -13.29
CA VAL A 196 10.91 34.05 -12.00
C VAL A 196 10.34 34.90 -10.88
N ILE A 197 9.78 34.24 -9.87
CA ILE A 197 9.25 34.87 -8.65
C ILE A 197 10.37 35.07 -7.62
N SER A 198 11.17 34.05 -7.39
CA SER A 198 12.23 34.07 -6.35
C SER A 198 13.32 33.05 -6.65
N THR A 199 14.46 33.23 -5.98
CA THR A 199 15.53 32.22 -5.95
C THR A 199 15.89 31.86 -4.51
N GLN A 200 16.26 30.63 -4.29
CA GLN A 200 16.75 30.15 -3.00
C GLN A 200 18.05 29.35 -3.19
N PRO A 201 19.20 29.80 -2.67
CA PRO A 201 19.44 31.05 -1.95
C PRO A 201 19.07 32.33 -2.72
N ALA A 202 18.78 33.42 -1.98
CA ALA A 202 18.33 34.68 -2.56
C ALA A 202 19.44 35.36 -3.43
N ALA A 203 19.03 36.19 -4.39
CA ALA A 203 19.91 37.02 -5.15
C ALA A 203 20.78 37.87 -4.24
N GLY A 204 22.09 38.08 -4.65
CA GLY A 204 23.05 38.82 -3.87
C GLY A 204 23.78 37.99 -2.78
N THR A 205 23.32 36.79 -2.46
CA THR A 205 24.04 35.91 -1.50
C THR A 205 25.27 35.29 -2.15
N SER A 206 26.33 35.11 -1.37
CA SER A 206 27.54 34.43 -1.80
C SER A 206 27.43 32.92 -1.58
N GLN A 207 27.57 32.15 -2.62
CA GLN A 207 27.45 30.68 -2.59
C GLN A 207 28.67 30.00 -3.23
N PRO A 208 29.03 28.79 -2.82
CA PRO A 208 30.06 28.01 -3.51
C PRO A 208 29.68 27.81 -4.98
N ARG A 209 30.69 27.88 -5.88
CA ARG A 209 30.49 27.52 -7.28
C ARG A 209 30.04 26.07 -7.40
N GLY A 210 29.02 25.79 -8.20
CA GLY A 210 28.39 24.49 -8.33
C GLY A 210 27.24 24.24 -7.34
N SER A 211 26.96 25.17 -6.42
CA SER A 211 25.78 25.07 -5.54
C SER A 211 24.47 25.04 -6.34
N THR A 212 23.49 24.37 -5.83
CA THR A 212 22.15 24.32 -6.45
C THR A 212 21.35 25.55 -6.04
N ILE A 213 20.87 26.31 -7.03
CA ILE A 213 19.90 27.39 -6.84
C ILE A 213 18.53 26.90 -7.24
N ARG A 214 17.59 26.95 -6.33
CA ARG A 214 16.18 26.71 -6.63
C ARG A 214 15.58 27.98 -7.19
N VAL A 215 14.98 27.89 -8.37
CA VAL A 215 14.33 29.00 -9.05
C VAL A 215 12.82 28.74 -9.05
N GLN A 216 12.08 29.61 -8.40
CA GLN A 216 10.63 29.54 -8.38
C GLN A 216 10.09 30.37 -9.54
N VAL A 217 9.38 29.71 -10.46
CA VAL A 217 8.86 30.32 -11.70
C VAL A 217 7.34 30.42 -11.62
N SER A 218 6.79 31.54 -12.04
CA SER A 218 5.34 31.74 -12.07
C SER A 218 4.68 30.91 -13.16
N GLN A 219 3.58 30.26 -12.80
CA GLN A 219 2.62 29.68 -13.73
C GLN A 219 1.51 30.67 -14.11
N GLY A 220 1.67 31.96 -13.77
CA GLY A 220 0.66 32.99 -13.99
C GLY A 220 -0.37 33.05 -12.87
N PRO A 221 -1.43 33.82 -13.01
CA PRO A 221 -2.50 33.88 -12.04
C PRO A 221 -3.15 32.51 -11.91
N GLY A 222 -3.16 32.03 -10.69
CA GLY A 222 -3.70 30.70 -10.39
C GLY A 222 -5.14 30.51 -10.84
N ALA A 223 -5.60 29.29 -10.73
CA ALA A 223 -6.88 28.77 -11.20
C ALA A 223 -8.15 29.61 -10.92
N ALA A 224 -8.07 30.60 -10.06
CA ALA A 224 -9.19 31.49 -9.76
C ALA A 224 -9.65 32.35 -10.94
N ASN A 225 -8.78 32.55 -11.96
CA ASN A 225 -9.08 33.38 -13.16
C ASN A 225 -8.82 32.64 -14.49
N ALA A 226 -8.43 31.36 -14.45
CA ALA A 226 -8.26 30.58 -15.66
C ALA A 226 -9.61 30.01 -16.15
N THR A 227 -9.68 29.61 -17.42
CA THR A 227 -10.81 28.87 -17.98
C THR A 227 -11.13 27.68 -17.05
N GLN A 228 -12.39 27.61 -16.59
CA GLN A 228 -12.80 26.59 -15.63
C GLN A 228 -12.74 25.21 -16.28
N LEU A 229 -12.24 24.18 -15.58
CA LEU A 229 -12.29 22.80 -16.04
C LEU A 229 -13.72 22.39 -16.43
N THR A 230 -14.70 22.90 -15.71
CA THR A 230 -16.14 22.64 -15.94
C THR A 230 -16.69 23.30 -17.20
N SER A 231 -15.97 24.27 -17.82
CA SER A 231 -16.41 24.95 -19.04
C SER A 231 -16.00 24.20 -20.32
N VAL A 232 -15.21 23.11 -20.18
CA VAL A 232 -14.78 22.28 -21.31
C VAL A 232 -15.99 21.48 -21.81
N PRO A 233 -16.39 21.63 -23.11
CA PRO A 233 -17.55 20.92 -23.64
C PRO A 233 -17.27 19.42 -23.79
N GLY A 234 -18.33 18.61 -23.67
CA GLY A 234 -18.28 17.17 -23.89
C GLY A 234 -17.90 16.33 -22.66
N LEU A 235 -17.75 16.93 -21.49
CA LEU A 235 -17.54 16.19 -20.24
C LEU A 235 -18.84 15.49 -19.78
N THR A 236 -18.74 14.25 -19.35
CA THR A 236 -19.85 13.53 -18.72
C THR A 236 -20.25 14.17 -17.38
N PRO A 237 -21.44 13.89 -16.82
CA PRO A 237 -21.85 14.40 -15.52
C PRO A 237 -20.87 14.07 -14.40
N GLU A 238 -20.25 12.89 -14.42
CA GLU A 238 -19.21 12.47 -13.47
C GLU A 238 -17.95 13.33 -13.63
N GLN A 239 -17.40 13.40 -14.85
CA GLN A 239 -16.23 14.22 -15.15
C GLN A 239 -16.45 15.68 -14.74
N GLN A 240 -17.66 16.22 -14.92
CA GLN A 240 -18.02 17.56 -14.45
C GLN A 240 -18.03 17.66 -12.92
N ALA A 241 -18.45 16.61 -12.20
CA ALA A 241 -18.42 16.60 -10.74
C ALA A 241 -16.97 16.58 -10.22
N VAL A 242 -16.12 15.72 -10.79
CA VAL A 242 -14.67 15.68 -10.48
C VAL A 242 -13.99 17.00 -10.81
N ALA A 243 -14.30 17.60 -11.98
CA ALA A 243 -13.78 18.89 -12.41
C ALA A 243 -14.14 20.01 -11.41
N ARG A 244 -15.39 20.02 -10.91
CA ARG A 244 -15.82 20.99 -9.87
C ARG A 244 -15.08 20.79 -8.56
N GLY A 245 -14.97 19.54 -8.08
CA GLY A 245 -14.25 19.20 -6.86
C GLY A 245 -12.78 19.61 -6.95
N LEU A 246 -12.11 19.22 -8.02
CA LEU A 246 -10.71 19.54 -8.27
C LEU A 246 -10.50 21.06 -8.39
N GLN A 247 -11.29 21.75 -9.19
CA GLN A 247 -11.22 23.20 -9.36
C GLN A 247 -11.43 23.96 -8.05
N SER A 248 -12.40 23.55 -7.24
CA SER A 248 -12.70 24.20 -5.96
C SER A 248 -11.60 23.97 -4.93
N THR A 249 -11.01 22.76 -4.89
CA THR A 249 -9.88 22.43 -4.03
C THR A 249 -8.64 23.24 -4.44
N CYS A 250 -8.34 23.34 -5.73
CA CYS A 250 -7.22 24.13 -6.21
C CYS A 250 -7.38 25.62 -5.90
N THR A 251 -8.59 26.15 -6.03
CA THR A 251 -8.89 27.53 -5.65
C THR A 251 -8.68 27.76 -4.15
N ALA A 252 -9.08 26.80 -3.32
CA ALA A 252 -8.86 26.87 -1.87
C ALA A 252 -7.36 26.82 -1.50
N LEU A 253 -6.59 25.92 -2.14
CA LEU A 253 -5.14 25.82 -1.94
C LEU A 253 -4.42 27.11 -2.39
N ALA A 254 -4.77 27.64 -3.55
CA ALA A 254 -4.25 28.92 -4.04
C ALA A 254 -4.55 30.07 -3.06
N THR A 255 -5.78 30.13 -2.54
CA THR A 255 -6.19 31.16 -1.58
C THR A 255 -5.42 31.03 -0.26
N ALA A 256 -5.21 29.82 0.23
CA ALA A 256 -4.44 29.56 1.44
C ALA A 256 -2.96 29.97 1.29
N GLU A 257 -2.34 29.65 0.15
CA GLU A 257 -0.96 30.03 -0.16
C GLU A 257 -0.81 31.57 -0.24
N LEU A 258 -1.74 32.25 -0.92
CA LEU A 258 -1.80 33.71 -0.98
C LEU A 258 -2.02 34.36 0.39
N GLY A 259 -2.75 33.66 1.28
CA GLY A 259 -2.94 34.08 2.69
C GLY A 259 -1.75 33.82 3.58
N GLY A 260 -0.63 33.31 3.06
CA GLY A 260 0.60 33.02 3.80
C GLY A 260 0.66 31.64 4.44
N THR A 261 -0.28 30.74 4.11
CA THR A 261 -0.25 29.35 4.57
C THR A 261 0.76 28.56 3.72
N THR A 262 1.74 27.93 4.35
CA THR A 262 2.66 27.01 3.66
C THR A 262 1.94 25.70 3.38
N LEU A 263 1.78 25.36 2.11
CA LEU A 263 1.22 24.06 1.69
C LEU A 263 2.20 22.92 2.00
N ASN A 264 1.67 21.81 2.49
CA ASN A 264 2.47 20.60 2.64
C ASN A 264 2.77 19.95 1.28
N THR A 265 3.64 18.93 1.25
CA THR A 265 4.09 18.29 -0.01
C THR A 265 2.94 17.75 -0.86
N LYS A 266 1.94 17.10 -0.23
CA LYS A 266 0.78 16.56 -0.95
C LYS A 266 -0.16 17.65 -1.45
N GLN A 267 -0.38 18.69 -0.68
CA GLN A 267 -1.16 19.86 -1.09
C GLN A 267 -0.50 20.58 -2.26
N GLN A 268 0.83 20.75 -2.21
CA GLN A 268 1.58 21.38 -3.30
C GLN A 268 1.55 20.50 -4.56
N ASP A 269 1.66 19.18 -4.41
CA ASP A 269 1.54 18.25 -5.54
C ASP A 269 0.14 18.30 -6.18
N LEU A 270 -0.91 18.26 -5.36
CA LEU A 270 -2.29 18.40 -5.84
C LEU A 270 -2.49 19.71 -6.58
N PHE A 271 -1.99 20.81 -6.01
CA PHE A 271 -2.07 22.14 -6.62
C PHE A 271 -1.36 22.19 -7.97
N ASN A 272 -0.15 21.64 -8.06
CA ASN A 272 0.62 21.58 -9.30
C ASN A 272 -0.08 20.74 -10.37
N LYS A 273 -0.64 19.59 -10.01
CA LYS A 273 -1.36 18.71 -10.94
C LYS A 273 -2.64 19.34 -11.46
N CYS A 274 -3.44 19.92 -10.57
CA CYS A 274 -4.65 20.65 -10.96
C CYS A 274 -4.35 21.75 -11.96
N THR A 275 -3.37 22.53 -11.68
CA THR A 275 -3.02 23.69 -12.48
C THR A 275 -2.40 23.32 -13.82
N SER A 276 -1.67 22.18 -13.87
CA SER A 276 -1.22 21.65 -15.15
C SER A 276 -2.39 21.13 -15.98
N LEU A 277 -3.37 20.46 -15.36
CA LEU A 277 -4.60 20.06 -16.07
C LEU A 277 -5.36 21.25 -16.66
N ILE A 278 -5.46 22.35 -15.91
CA ILE A 278 -6.05 23.61 -16.43
C ILE A 278 -5.24 24.14 -17.61
N ALA A 279 -3.92 24.17 -17.50
CA ALA A 279 -3.05 24.67 -18.56
C ALA A 279 -3.07 23.78 -19.81
N ASP A 280 -3.07 22.46 -19.63
CA ASP A 280 -2.96 21.47 -20.70
C ASP A 280 -4.27 21.35 -21.50
N TYR A 281 -5.41 21.45 -20.84
CA TYR A 281 -6.70 21.06 -21.43
C TYR A 281 -7.74 22.17 -21.49
N ALA A 282 -7.79 23.10 -20.53
CA ALA A 282 -8.80 24.14 -20.49
C ALA A 282 -8.60 25.22 -21.56
N GLY A 283 -7.43 25.25 -22.22
CA GLY A 283 -7.16 26.07 -23.40
C GLY A 283 -7.87 25.64 -24.68
N GLY A 284 -8.68 24.58 -24.64
CA GLY A 284 -9.52 24.11 -25.74
C GLY A 284 -8.83 23.23 -26.79
N THR A 285 -7.61 22.79 -26.55
CA THR A 285 -6.82 22.03 -27.54
C THR A 285 -7.06 20.52 -27.50
N ASN A 286 -7.51 19.96 -26.38
CA ASN A 286 -7.76 18.51 -26.24
C ASN A 286 -8.86 18.18 -25.19
N PRO A 287 -10.17 18.39 -25.50
CA PRO A 287 -11.25 18.08 -24.55
C PRO A 287 -11.31 16.59 -24.14
N SER A 288 -11.01 15.68 -25.07
CA SER A 288 -11.04 14.23 -24.79
C SER A 288 -9.94 13.83 -23.80
N GLY A 289 -8.77 14.42 -23.87
CA GLY A 289 -7.68 14.20 -22.92
C GLY A 289 -8.04 14.65 -21.49
N LEU A 290 -8.76 15.77 -21.34
CA LEU A 290 -9.27 16.18 -20.03
C LEU A 290 -10.27 15.16 -19.47
N GLY A 291 -11.22 14.69 -20.30
CA GLY A 291 -12.18 13.67 -19.90
C GLY A 291 -11.48 12.43 -19.34
N SER A 292 -10.50 11.89 -20.05
CA SER A 292 -9.71 10.73 -19.61
C SER A 292 -8.94 11.00 -18.29
N ALA A 293 -8.34 12.19 -18.14
CA ALA A 293 -7.66 12.58 -16.91
C ALA A 293 -8.63 12.67 -15.72
N LEU A 294 -9.80 13.28 -15.89
CA LEU A 294 -10.82 13.39 -14.85
C LEU A 294 -11.37 12.02 -14.45
N THR A 295 -11.56 11.12 -15.44
CA THR A 295 -11.95 9.74 -15.20
C THR A 295 -10.90 8.99 -14.39
N ALA A 296 -9.62 9.10 -14.73
CA ALA A 296 -8.53 8.47 -13.97
C ALA A 296 -8.43 9.00 -12.52
N ILE A 297 -8.74 10.28 -12.30
CA ILE A 297 -8.71 10.93 -10.98
C ILE A 297 -9.96 10.59 -10.16
N SER A 298 -11.10 10.26 -10.78
CA SER A 298 -12.42 10.17 -10.13
C SER A 298 -12.49 9.15 -8.98
N GLY A 299 -11.65 8.10 -9.01
CA GLY A 299 -11.69 7.03 -8.02
C GLY A 299 -12.88 6.08 -8.17
N ARG A 300 -13.55 6.07 -9.33
CA ARG A 300 -14.73 5.22 -9.62
C ARG A 300 -14.49 3.72 -9.38
N GLN A 301 -13.24 3.27 -9.29
CA GLN A 301 -12.87 1.89 -8.91
C GLN A 301 -13.41 1.51 -7.52
N ALA A 302 -13.53 2.48 -6.61
CA ALA A 302 -14.05 2.23 -5.26
C ALA A 302 -15.52 1.80 -5.26
N THR A 303 -16.32 2.18 -6.27
CA THR A 303 -17.74 1.80 -6.38
C THR A 303 -17.94 0.30 -6.51
N ALA A 304 -16.96 -0.43 -7.05
CA ALA A 304 -16.97 -1.88 -7.16
C ALA A 304 -17.00 -2.59 -5.78
N ALA A 305 -16.50 -1.93 -4.71
CA ALA A 305 -16.45 -2.49 -3.36
C ALA A 305 -17.83 -2.88 -2.81
N ALA A 306 -18.89 -2.19 -3.19
CA ALA A 306 -20.25 -2.52 -2.76
C ALA A 306 -20.86 -3.71 -3.54
N ARG A 307 -20.43 -3.93 -4.78
CA ARG A 307 -20.96 -4.99 -5.66
C ARG A 307 -20.36 -6.37 -5.39
N ILE A 308 -19.07 -6.40 -5.07
CA ILE A 308 -18.33 -7.66 -4.84
C ILE A 308 -18.94 -8.53 -3.72
N PRO A 309 -19.31 -8.01 -2.53
CA PRO A 309 -19.95 -8.83 -1.51
C PRO A 309 -21.27 -9.42 -1.97
N MET A 310 -22.11 -8.63 -2.65
CA MET A 310 -23.39 -9.12 -3.16
C MET A 310 -23.22 -10.32 -4.09
N GLN A 311 -22.19 -10.30 -4.94
CA GLN A 311 -21.90 -11.43 -5.83
C GLN A 311 -21.42 -12.65 -5.04
N PHE A 312 -20.66 -12.46 -3.96
CA PHE A 312 -20.23 -13.54 -3.10
C PHE A 312 -21.40 -14.12 -2.31
N ALA A 313 -22.25 -13.28 -1.70
CA ALA A 313 -23.45 -13.69 -0.98
C ALA A 313 -24.41 -14.47 -1.88
N ALA A 314 -24.67 -14.02 -3.10
CA ALA A 314 -25.48 -14.75 -4.06
C ALA A 314 -24.91 -16.17 -4.34
N GLY A 315 -23.58 -16.32 -4.32
CA GLY A 315 -22.92 -17.63 -4.39
C GLY A 315 -23.17 -18.48 -3.14
N GLN A 316 -23.17 -17.88 -1.94
CA GLN A 316 -23.48 -18.57 -0.69
C GLN A 316 -24.94 -19.04 -0.66
N ILE A 317 -25.87 -18.18 -1.05
CA ILE A 317 -27.29 -18.53 -1.21
C ILE A 317 -27.43 -19.73 -2.15
N THR A 318 -26.79 -19.68 -3.32
CA THR A 318 -26.78 -20.80 -4.28
C THR A 318 -26.26 -22.10 -3.65
N ASN A 319 -25.17 -22.05 -2.87
CA ASN A 319 -24.60 -23.23 -2.20
C ASN A 319 -25.58 -23.85 -1.20
N ILE A 320 -26.31 -23.02 -0.46
CA ILE A 320 -27.34 -23.48 0.48
C ILE A 320 -28.57 -24.05 -0.27
N ASP A 321 -29.02 -23.39 -1.34
CA ASP A 321 -30.13 -23.89 -2.17
C ASP A 321 -29.82 -25.28 -2.76
N GLU A 322 -28.62 -25.48 -3.24
CA GLU A 322 -28.14 -26.78 -3.73
C GLU A 322 -28.11 -27.82 -2.61
N ARG A 323 -27.71 -27.40 -1.41
CA ARG A 323 -27.78 -28.24 -0.21
C ARG A 323 -29.19 -28.66 0.09
N LEU A 324 -30.13 -27.71 0.15
CA LEU A 324 -31.54 -27.98 0.45
C LEU A 324 -32.21 -28.82 -0.66
N SER A 325 -31.86 -28.55 -1.93
CA SER A 325 -32.34 -29.40 -3.06
C SER A 325 -31.86 -30.84 -2.93
N ALA A 326 -30.57 -31.04 -2.58
CA ALA A 326 -30.03 -32.38 -2.35
C ALA A 326 -30.68 -33.08 -1.16
N VAL A 327 -31.05 -32.36 -0.11
CA VAL A 327 -31.80 -32.89 1.06
C VAL A 327 -33.22 -33.35 0.65
N ARG A 328 -33.91 -32.57 -0.21
CA ARG A 328 -35.28 -32.89 -0.67
C ARG A 328 -35.31 -34.03 -1.67
N SER A 329 -34.33 -34.18 -2.54
CA SER A 329 -34.29 -35.24 -3.56
C SER A 329 -34.18 -36.66 -2.99
N GLY A 330 -34.40 -36.78 -1.68
CA GLY A 330 -34.62 -38.06 -1.06
C GLY A 330 -33.37 -38.88 -0.76
N VAL A 331 -32.32 -38.24 -0.30
CA VAL A 331 -31.17 -38.93 0.31
C VAL A 331 -31.55 -39.55 1.67
N THR A 332 -32.81 -39.92 1.84
CA THR A 332 -33.28 -40.76 2.94
C THR A 332 -33.14 -42.21 2.50
N GLY A 333 -32.08 -42.87 2.92
CA GLY A 333 -32.02 -44.31 2.97
C GLY A 333 -32.21 -45.00 1.63
N PHE A 334 -31.19 -45.06 0.79
CA PHE A 334 -31.10 -46.08 -0.22
C PHE A 334 -30.73 -47.41 0.48
N SER A 335 -31.68 -48.04 1.15
CA SER A 335 -31.55 -49.36 1.83
C SER A 335 -31.44 -50.53 0.84
N GLY A 336 -31.09 -50.30 -0.43
CA GLY A 336 -31.14 -51.29 -1.48
C GLY A 336 -29.82 -51.91 -1.97
N PHE A 337 -28.65 -51.47 -1.45
CA PHE A 337 -27.37 -51.96 -1.95
C PHE A 337 -26.43 -52.46 -0.87
N SER A 338 -26.88 -53.45 -0.11
CA SER A 338 -26.03 -54.12 0.90
C SER A 338 -24.91 -55.02 0.29
N ASN A 339 -24.75 -55.10 -1.03
CA ASN A 339 -23.77 -55.96 -1.69
C ASN A 339 -23.04 -55.33 -2.88
N LEU A 340 -22.67 -54.07 -2.84
CA LEU A 340 -21.87 -53.48 -3.89
C LEU A 340 -20.38 -53.45 -3.46
N ASP A 341 -19.64 -54.44 -3.95
CA ASP A 341 -18.16 -54.43 -3.89
C ASP A 341 -17.64 -53.41 -4.92
N MET A 342 -17.23 -52.22 -4.43
CA MET A 342 -16.65 -51.19 -5.26
C MET A 342 -15.15 -51.46 -5.42
N GLY A 343 -14.78 -52.19 -6.45
CA GLY A 343 -13.39 -52.35 -6.90
C GLY A 343 -12.80 -51.02 -7.40
N LEU A 344 -12.55 -50.06 -6.53
CA LEU A 344 -11.87 -48.80 -6.87
C LEU A 344 -10.35 -48.97 -6.81
N PRO A 345 -9.59 -48.39 -7.75
CA PRO A 345 -8.13 -48.38 -7.67
C PRO A 345 -7.61 -47.72 -6.39
N GLY A 346 -6.53 -48.24 -5.81
CA GLY A 346 -6.02 -47.92 -4.47
C GLY A 346 -5.80 -46.44 -4.11
N SER A 347 -5.72 -45.52 -5.06
CA SER A 347 -5.58 -44.06 -4.80
C SER A 347 -6.90 -43.41 -4.36
N SER A 348 -8.03 -43.94 -4.77
CA SER A 348 -9.35 -43.39 -4.39
C SER A 348 -9.78 -43.87 -2.98
N GLN A 349 -9.32 -45.07 -2.57
CA GLN A 349 -9.52 -45.57 -1.19
C GLN A 349 -8.74 -44.76 -0.16
N ALA A 350 -7.53 -44.27 -0.51
CA ALA A 350 -6.72 -43.46 0.40
C ALA A 350 -7.33 -42.05 0.66
N ILE A 351 -8.01 -41.47 -0.33
CA ILE A 351 -8.71 -40.17 -0.14
C ILE A 351 -9.98 -40.35 0.69
N LEU A 352 -10.75 -41.43 0.47
CA LEU A 352 -11.93 -41.73 1.26
C LEU A 352 -11.59 -42.11 2.71
N SER A 353 -10.54 -42.91 2.92
CA SER A 353 -10.08 -43.27 4.28
C SER A 353 -9.55 -42.04 5.02
N GLY A 354 -8.80 -41.13 4.34
CA GLY A 354 -8.32 -39.90 4.94
C GLY A 354 -9.44 -38.94 5.37
N LEU A 355 -10.54 -38.86 4.59
CA LEU A 355 -11.73 -38.07 4.96
C LEU A 355 -12.50 -38.71 6.12
N THR A 356 -12.67 -40.04 6.14
CA THR A 356 -13.32 -40.74 7.24
C THR A 356 -12.47 -40.71 8.51
N ASP A 357 -11.16 -40.78 8.41
CA ASP A 357 -10.25 -40.67 9.56
C ASP A 357 -10.20 -39.24 10.12
N MET A 358 -10.24 -38.22 9.29
CA MET A 358 -10.33 -36.82 9.70
C MET A 358 -11.65 -36.51 10.43
N VAL A 359 -12.78 -37.05 9.95
CA VAL A 359 -14.09 -36.92 10.61
C VAL A 359 -14.11 -37.69 11.93
N ARG A 360 -13.46 -38.86 11.97
CA ARG A 360 -13.32 -39.67 13.18
C ARG A 360 -12.43 -39.01 14.24
N GLU A 361 -11.38 -38.34 13.83
CA GLU A 361 -10.44 -37.64 14.73
C GLU A 361 -11.05 -36.34 15.31
N LEU A 362 -11.88 -35.65 14.53
CA LEU A 362 -12.58 -34.41 14.95
C LEU A 362 -13.76 -34.65 15.89
N TRP A 363 -14.43 -35.79 15.81
CA TRP A 363 -15.71 -36.03 16.49
C TRP A 363 -15.77 -37.27 17.37
N GLY A 364 -14.68 -37.96 17.58
CA GLY A 364 -14.58 -39.14 18.42
C GLY A 364 -15.36 -40.35 17.81
N GLY A 365 -14.64 -41.37 17.35
CA GLY A 365 -15.22 -42.54 16.71
C GLY A 365 -16.23 -43.29 17.58
N PRO A 366 -17.22 -44.00 16.98
CA PRO A 366 -18.16 -44.81 17.71
C PRO A 366 -17.44 -45.98 18.41
N PRO A 367 -17.94 -46.42 19.59
CA PRO A 367 -17.33 -47.55 20.29
C PRO A 367 -17.55 -48.84 19.48
N GLN A 368 -16.48 -49.63 19.29
CA GLN A 368 -16.57 -50.98 18.77
C GLN A 368 -17.24 -51.90 19.82
N GLY A 369 -18.42 -52.43 19.49
CA GLY A 369 -19.05 -53.42 20.30
C GLY A 369 -20.21 -54.04 19.56
N GLY A 370 -20.06 -55.27 19.07
CA GLY A 370 -21.16 -56.07 18.53
C GLY A 370 -22.14 -56.49 19.61
N GLY A 371 -23.43 -56.49 19.28
CA GLY A 371 -24.50 -57.08 20.09
C GLY A 371 -25.86 -56.50 19.70
N ALA A 372 -26.73 -57.34 19.14
CA ALA A 372 -28.11 -57.03 18.90
C ALA A 372 -28.80 -56.63 20.22
N GLY A 373 -29.38 -55.45 20.27
CA GLY A 373 -30.21 -54.95 21.35
C GLY A 373 -30.68 -53.55 21.01
N ASP A 374 -31.99 -53.41 20.80
CA ASP A 374 -32.70 -52.14 20.73
C ASP A 374 -32.33 -51.27 21.93
N GLU A 375 -31.57 -50.21 21.72
CA GLU A 375 -31.54 -49.06 22.62
C GLU A 375 -31.86 -47.77 21.82
N PRO A 376 -32.90 -47.05 22.20
CA PRO A 376 -33.21 -45.75 21.62
C PRO A 376 -32.35 -44.71 22.33
N GLY A 377 -31.37 -44.10 21.63
CA GLY A 377 -30.71 -42.95 22.22
C GLY A 377 -29.29 -42.63 21.81
N GLY A 378 -28.90 -42.84 20.55
CA GLY A 378 -27.69 -42.17 20.02
C GLY A 378 -28.06 -40.73 19.60
N LEU A 379 -27.30 -39.75 20.04
CA LEU A 379 -27.48 -38.31 19.72
C LEU A 379 -27.44 -38.00 18.20
N PHE A 380 -27.24 -39.01 17.33
CA PHE A 380 -27.01 -38.86 15.88
C PHE A 380 -27.74 -39.93 15.07
N ASP A 381 -29.04 -40.05 15.27
CA ASP A 381 -29.92 -40.99 14.57
C ASP A 381 -30.20 -40.48 13.13
N ASN A 382 -29.34 -40.79 12.12
CA ASN A 382 -29.50 -40.54 10.68
C ASN A 382 -30.08 -39.16 10.26
N ARG A 383 -29.98 -38.16 11.15
CA ARG A 383 -30.62 -36.85 11.03
C ARG A 383 -29.61 -35.72 10.81
N LEU A 384 -28.33 -35.98 11.08
CA LEU A 384 -27.26 -35.01 10.91
C LEU A 384 -26.59 -35.18 9.55
N GLY A 385 -26.59 -34.13 8.75
CA GLY A 385 -25.83 -34.05 7.50
C GLY A 385 -24.74 -33.00 7.61
N VAL A 386 -23.56 -33.27 7.03
CA VAL A 386 -22.50 -32.30 6.87
C VAL A 386 -22.17 -32.16 5.38
N PHE A 387 -21.75 -30.95 4.96
CA PHE A 387 -21.41 -30.69 3.56
C PHE A 387 -20.28 -29.70 3.44
N VAL A 388 -19.59 -29.76 2.30
CA VAL A 388 -18.60 -28.79 1.86
C VAL A 388 -18.82 -28.50 0.38
N THR A 389 -18.86 -27.24 0.02
CA THR A 389 -19.02 -26.76 -1.37
C THR A 389 -17.93 -25.79 -1.72
N GLY A 390 -17.27 -25.99 -2.86
CA GLY A 390 -16.34 -25.03 -3.45
C GLY A 390 -17.01 -24.27 -4.59
N THR A 391 -16.81 -22.97 -4.65
CA THR A 391 -17.35 -22.07 -5.67
C THR A 391 -16.22 -21.39 -6.44
N LEU A 392 -16.33 -21.36 -7.76
CA LEU A 392 -15.51 -20.55 -8.64
C LEU A 392 -16.43 -19.74 -9.55
N ARG A 393 -16.44 -18.43 -9.40
CA ARG A 393 -17.16 -17.50 -10.29
C ARG A 393 -16.17 -16.58 -11.00
N ARG A 394 -16.38 -16.35 -12.26
CA ARG A 394 -15.64 -15.39 -13.08
C ARG A 394 -16.60 -14.57 -13.92
N GLY A 395 -16.22 -13.36 -14.21
CA GLY A 395 -16.98 -12.50 -15.10
C GLY A 395 -16.20 -11.27 -15.49
N THR A 396 -16.80 -10.55 -16.39
CA THR A 396 -16.29 -9.28 -16.90
C THR A 396 -17.40 -8.24 -16.79
N GLU A 397 -17.03 -7.03 -16.53
CA GLU A 397 -17.90 -5.85 -16.62
C GLU A 397 -17.29 -4.89 -17.63
N SER A 398 -18.08 -4.48 -18.62
CA SER A 398 -17.64 -3.53 -19.64
C SER A 398 -17.60 -2.12 -19.07
N GLU A 399 -16.63 -1.31 -19.50
CA GLU A 399 -16.56 0.09 -19.14
C GLU A 399 -17.80 0.86 -19.63
N THR A 400 -18.25 1.81 -18.82
CA THR A 400 -19.35 2.75 -19.15
C THR A 400 -18.90 4.18 -18.83
N ASP A 401 -19.79 5.14 -19.08
CA ASP A 401 -19.54 6.54 -18.70
C ASP A 401 -19.44 6.73 -17.17
N ALA A 402 -20.03 5.84 -16.37
CA ALA A 402 -20.11 5.94 -14.92
C ALA A 402 -19.20 4.94 -14.17
N GLU A 403 -18.93 3.77 -14.73
CA GLU A 403 -18.19 2.70 -14.04
C GLU A 403 -16.97 2.23 -14.85
N SER A 404 -15.88 1.92 -14.17
CA SER A 404 -14.71 1.30 -14.79
C SER A 404 -15.03 -0.12 -15.22
N GLY A 405 -14.57 -0.52 -16.42
CA GLY A 405 -14.54 -1.91 -16.81
C GLY A 405 -13.59 -2.73 -15.93
N PHE A 406 -13.92 -3.99 -15.71
CA PHE A 406 -13.08 -4.89 -14.94
C PHE A 406 -13.35 -6.37 -15.20
N ASP A 407 -12.33 -7.17 -14.96
CA ASP A 407 -12.42 -8.61 -14.82
C ASP A 407 -12.48 -8.99 -13.35
N PHE A 408 -13.32 -9.96 -12.99
CA PHE A 408 -13.34 -10.47 -11.63
C PHE A 408 -13.27 -11.99 -11.52
N LYS A 409 -12.71 -12.45 -10.42
CA LYS A 409 -12.62 -13.85 -10.03
C LYS A 409 -12.94 -13.99 -8.55
N ASN A 410 -14.01 -14.76 -8.25
CA ASN A 410 -14.39 -15.10 -6.90
C ASN A 410 -14.14 -16.59 -6.67
N THR A 411 -13.48 -16.92 -5.58
CA THR A 411 -13.26 -18.30 -5.13
C THR A 411 -13.74 -18.42 -3.69
N GLY A 412 -14.45 -19.47 -3.38
CA GLY A 412 -14.98 -19.66 -2.04
C GLY A 412 -15.15 -21.12 -1.66
N ILE A 413 -15.28 -21.34 -0.38
CA ILE A 413 -15.65 -22.60 0.25
C ILE A 413 -16.75 -22.33 1.25
N THR A 414 -17.78 -23.19 1.26
CA THR A 414 -18.88 -23.18 2.22
C THR A 414 -18.89 -24.53 2.91
N ALA A 415 -18.89 -24.55 4.22
CA ALA A 415 -19.03 -25.77 5.01
C ALA A 415 -20.18 -25.61 5.99
N GLY A 416 -20.97 -26.63 6.16
CA GLY A 416 -22.13 -26.56 7.05
C GLY A 416 -22.61 -27.91 7.54
N ALA A 417 -23.53 -27.83 8.50
CA ALA A 417 -24.22 -28.97 9.05
C ALA A 417 -25.70 -28.65 9.18
N ASP A 418 -26.53 -29.64 8.95
CA ASP A 418 -27.97 -29.57 9.13
C ASP A 418 -28.54 -30.76 9.85
N TYR A 419 -29.64 -30.52 10.52
CA TYR A 419 -30.34 -31.52 11.28
C TYR A 419 -31.80 -31.66 10.80
N ARG A 420 -32.24 -32.90 10.56
CA ARG A 420 -33.61 -33.22 10.17
C ARG A 420 -34.53 -33.33 11.38
N LEU A 421 -35.55 -32.54 11.39
CA LEU A 421 -36.62 -32.56 12.40
C LEU A 421 -37.84 -33.29 11.82
N GLY A 422 -37.93 -34.58 12.09
CA GLY A 422 -38.96 -35.44 11.49
C GLY A 422 -38.70 -35.69 10.00
N THR A 423 -39.78 -35.82 9.22
CA THR A 423 -39.73 -36.14 7.78
C THR A 423 -39.79 -34.92 6.87
N SER A 424 -40.15 -33.75 7.42
CA SER A 424 -40.52 -32.58 6.60
C SER A 424 -39.73 -31.30 6.91
N TYR A 425 -38.88 -31.29 7.90
CA TYR A 425 -38.17 -30.11 8.30
C TYR A 425 -36.64 -30.34 8.34
N VAL A 426 -35.90 -29.34 7.90
CA VAL A 426 -34.44 -29.28 8.06
C VAL A 426 -34.06 -27.91 8.60
N LEU A 427 -33.13 -27.89 9.53
CA LEU A 427 -32.50 -26.67 10.05
C LEU A 427 -30.99 -26.84 10.03
N GLY A 428 -30.26 -25.85 9.56
CA GLY A 428 -28.81 -25.92 9.40
C GLY A 428 -28.08 -24.60 9.61
N LEU A 429 -26.79 -24.76 9.82
CA LEU A 429 -25.84 -23.67 9.94
C LEU A 429 -24.71 -23.90 8.94
N ALA A 430 -24.20 -22.82 8.34
CA ALA A 430 -23.03 -22.88 7.48
C ALA A 430 -22.10 -21.70 7.73
N VAL A 431 -20.84 -21.91 7.41
CA VAL A 431 -19.80 -20.88 7.37
C VAL A 431 -19.20 -20.85 5.97
N GLY A 432 -18.95 -19.65 5.48
CA GLY A 432 -18.33 -19.42 4.19
C GLY A 432 -17.04 -18.64 4.35
N TYR A 433 -16.05 -18.98 3.54
CA TYR A 433 -14.83 -18.20 3.40
C TYR A 433 -14.48 -18.09 1.92
N GLY A 434 -14.07 -16.89 1.49
CA GLY A 434 -13.72 -16.69 0.10
C GLY A 434 -12.79 -15.52 -0.15
N LYS A 435 -12.31 -15.50 -1.39
CA LYS A 435 -11.49 -14.43 -1.91
C LYS A 435 -12.02 -13.98 -3.26
N SER A 436 -12.18 -12.66 -3.41
CA SER A 436 -12.50 -12.01 -4.67
C SER A 436 -11.29 -11.20 -5.12
N THR A 437 -11.01 -11.24 -6.41
CA THR A 437 -10.00 -10.41 -7.06
C THR A 437 -10.67 -9.73 -8.24
N THR A 438 -10.60 -8.42 -8.29
CA THR A 438 -11.08 -7.58 -9.38
C THR A 438 -9.89 -6.82 -9.96
N THR A 439 -9.69 -6.92 -11.27
CA THR A 439 -8.64 -6.20 -11.98
C THR A 439 -9.31 -5.22 -12.93
N PHE A 440 -9.05 -3.94 -12.74
CA PHE A 440 -9.65 -2.88 -13.56
C PHE A 440 -8.93 -2.77 -14.90
N ASP A 441 -9.70 -2.42 -15.92
CA ASP A 441 -9.19 -2.20 -17.28
C ASP A 441 -8.20 -1.02 -17.31
N ASP A 442 -7.47 -0.86 -18.40
CA ASP A 442 -6.49 0.20 -18.62
C ASP A 442 -5.42 0.34 -17.51
N SER A 443 -5.12 -0.76 -16.82
CA SER A 443 -4.19 -0.75 -15.70
C SER A 443 -4.58 0.26 -14.61
N ALA A 444 -5.89 0.47 -14.40
CA ALA A 444 -6.41 1.42 -13.42
C ALA A 444 -6.36 0.91 -11.98
N GLY A 445 -5.81 -0.31 -11.77
CA GLY A 445 -5.58 -0.86 -10.44
C GLY A 445 -6.28 -2.19 -10.18
N ARG A 446 -6.43 -2.52 -8.91
CA ARG A 446 -6.95 -3.80 -8.44
C ARG A 446 -7.68 -3.67 -7.11
N LEU A 447 -8.71 -4.50 -6.91
CA LEU A 447 -9.41 -4.65 -5.66
C LEU A 447 -9.42 -6.12 -5.24
N ASP A 448 -8.76 -6.44 -4.14
CA ASP A 448 -8.80 -7.76 -3.50
C ASP A 448 -9.75 -7.70 -2.30
N ALA A 449 -10.60 -8.71 -2.14
CA ALA A 449 -11.51 -8.83 -1.02
C ALA A 449 -11.43 -10.22 -0.39
N LYS A 450 -11.51 -10.30 0.93
CA LYS A 450 -11.63 -11.53 1.71
C LYS A 450 -12.96 -11.53 2.44
N HIS A 451 -13.71 -12.60 2.29
CA HIS A 451 -15.06 -12.77 2.80
C HIS A 451 -15.08 -13.84 3.89
N ALA A 452 -15.80 -13.57 4.96
CA ALA A 452 -16.17 -14.56 5.96
C ALA A 452 -17.67 -14.42 6.24
N THR A 453 -18.44 -15.49 6.07
CA THR A 453 -19.89 -15.49 6.21
C THR A 453 -20.37 -16.56 7.19
N PHE A 454 -21.50 -16.28 7.81
CA PHE A 454 -22.24 -17.20 8.64
C PHE A 454 -23.70 -17.23 8.15
N GLU A 455 -24.25 -18.42 7.94
CA GLU A 455 -25.58 -18.62 7.40
C GLU A 455 -26.39 -19.55 8.32
N LEU A 456 -27.60 -19.15 8.61
CA LEU A 456 -28.64 -19.96 9.20
C LEU A 456 -29.68 -20.27 8.11
N TYR A 457 -30.03 -21.51 7.93
CA TYR A 457 -30.96 -21.91 6.88
C TYR A 457 -31.93 -23.02 7.34
N GLY A 458 -33.00 -23.15 6.60
CA GLY A 458 -33.95 -24.22 6.84
C GLY A 458 -34.90 -24.47 5.67
N SER A 459 -35.56 -25.61 5.71
CA SER A 459 -36.54 -26.03 4.72
C SER A 459 -37.70 -26.73 5.40
N TYR A 460 -38.88 -26.40 4.94
CA TYR A 460 -40.07 -27.25 5.10
C TYR A 460 -40.41 -27.88 3.77
N PHE A 461 -40.55 -29.18 3.71
CA PHE A 461 -40.85 -29.87 2.46
C PHE A 461 -41.79 -31.07 2.65
N THR A 462 -42.54 -31.34 1.60
CA THR A 462 -43.37 -32.49 1.42
C THR A 462 -42.94 -33.21 0.16
N GLU A 463 -43.66 -34.26 -0.27
CA GLU A 463 -43.35 -34.94 -1.53
C GLU A 463 -43.40 -34.05 -2.79
N ARG A 464 -44.17 -32.94 -2.72
CA ARG A 464 -44.40 -32.08 -3.91
C ARG A 464 -44.14 -30.62 -3.69
N PHE A 465 -44.09 -30.17 -2.48
CA PHE A 465 -43.98 -28.73 -2.16
C PHE A 465 -42.88 -28.48 -1.17
N HIS A 466 -42.13 -27.39 -1.35
CA HIS A 466 -41.16 -26.95 -0.37
C HIS A 466 -41.18 -25.43 -0.19
N VAL A 467 -40.74 -25.03 1.00
CA VAL A 467 -40.37 -23.65 1.34
C VAL A 467 -39.02 -23.67 2.00
N ASP A 468 -38.09 -22.95 1.41
CA ASP A 468 -36.74 -22.77 1.87
C ASP A 468 -36.56 -21.36 2.40
N TRP A 469 -35.72 -21.18 3.39
CA TRP A 469 -35.33 -19.87 3.88
C TRP A 469 -33.88 -19.89 4.33
N GLN A 470 -33.21 -18.75 4.22
CA GLN A 470 -31.87 -18.57 4.73
C GLN A 470 -31.65 -17.12 5.15
N ALA A 471 -30.80 -16.92 6.17
CA ALA A 471 -30.44 -15.64 6.69
C ALA A 471 -28.92 -15.64 7.01
N GLY A 472 -28.22 -14.67 6.50
CA GLY A 472 -26.77 -14.61 6.59
C GLY A 472 -26.22 -13.28 7.07
N TYR A 473 -25.04 -13.37 7.64
CA TYR A 473 -24.19 -12.25 8.01
C TYR A 473 -22.79 -12.47 7.44
N GLY A 474 -22.26 -11.44 6.80
CA GLY A 474 -20.91 -11.45 6.24
C GLY A 474 -20.05 -10.29 6.73
N HIS A 475 -18.77 -10.55 6.84
CA HIS A 475 -17.73 -9.56 7.04
C HIS A 475 -16.72 -9.65 5.91
N VAL A 476 -16.37 -8.49 5.34
CA VAL A 476 -15.47 -8.40 4.19
C VAL A 476 -14.36 -7.44 4.53
N THR A 477 -13.14 -7.77 4.16
CA THR A 477 -11.99 -6.88 4.19
C THR A 477 -11.48 -6.65 2.78
N TYR A 478 -11.13 -5.41 2.46
CA TYR A 478 -10.67 -4.99 1.13
C TYR A 478 -9.27 -4.42 1.19
N ASP A 479 -8.52 -4.74 0.15
CA ASP A 479 -7.27 -4.09 -0.21
C ASP A 479 -7.47 -3.51 -1.63
N LEU A 480 -7.55 -2.19 -1.76
CA LEU A 480 -7.68 -1.48 -3.03
C LEU A 480 -6.33 -0.89 -3.42
N SER A 481 -5.91 -1.13 -4.65
CA SER A 481 -4.85 -0.35 -5.31
C SER A 481 -5.45 0.36 -6.52
N ARG A 482 -5.18 1.64 -6.65
CA ARG A 482 -5.62 2.46 -7.78
C ARG A 482 -4.43 3.12 -8.45
N ASP A 483 -4.35 3.00 -9.76
CA ASP A 483 -3.33 3.63 -10.59
C ASP A 483 -3.99 4.77 -11.39
N VAL A 484 -3.54 6.00 -11.11
CA VAL A 484 -4.01 7.21 -11.78
C VAL A 484 -3.09 7.49 -12.95
N ASN A 485 -3.56 7.21 -14.16
CA ASN A 485 -2.79 7.34 -15.40
C ASN A 485 -3.45 8.37 -16.33
N TYR A 486 -2.75 9.44 -16.68
CA TYR A 486 -3.21 10.44 -17.65
C TYR A 486 -2.03 11.22 -18.24
N ASP A 487 -2.23 11.86 -19.39
CA ASP A 487 -1.22 12.71 -20.00
C ASP A 487 -1.11 14.05 -19.27
N SER A 488 0.11 14.58 -19.13
CA SER A 488 0.38 15.86 -18.49
C SER A 488 1.69 16.45 -18.98
N SER A 489 1.71 17.76 -19.22
CA SER A 489 2.94 18.53 -19.48
C SER A 489 3.69 18.91 -18.20
N SER A 490 3.12 18.66 -17.02
CA SER A 490 3.70 19.01 -15.72
C SER A 490 4.69 17.98 -15.22
N VAL A 491 5.78 18.44 -14.61
CA VAL A 491 6.73 17.61 -13.85
C VAL A 491 6.39 17.74 -12.37
N SER A 492 5.69 16.75 -11.82
CA SER A 492 5.36 16.64 -10.40
C SER A 492 5.51 15.19 -9.94
N ILE A 493 5.19 14.88 -8.67
CA ILE A 493 5.31 13.51 -8.15
C ILE A 493 4.49 12.54 -9.00
N GLY A 494 5.17 11.58 -9.63
CA GLY A 494 4.57 10.58 -10.52
C GLY A 494 4.29 11.07 -11.94
N CYS A 495 4.57 12.35 -12.28
CA CYS A 495 4.46 12.87 -13.64
C CYS A 495 5.86 13.19 -14.19
N ASN A 496 6.10 12.89 -15.48
CA ASN A 496 7.39 13.05 -16.14
C ASN A 496 7.38 14.10 -17.26
N GLY A 497 6.36 14.93 -17.30
CA GLY A 497 6.18 15.96 -18.33
C GLY A 497 5.51 15.48 -19.63
N VAL A 498 5.20 14.18 -19.75
CA VAL A 498 4.47 13.58 -20.87
C VAL A 498 3.24 12.84 -20.35
N SER A 499 3.41 12.07 -19.28
CA SER A 499 2.34 11.33 -18.63
C SER A 499 2.47 11.38 -17.11
N CYS A 500 1.35 11.32 -16.44
CA CYS A 500 1.26 11.14 -14.99
C CYS A 500 0.85 9.70 -14.70
N SER A 501 1.63 9.00 -13.87
CA SER A 501 1.32 7.65 -13.40
C SER A 501 1.59 7.61 -11.90
N VAL A 502 0.55 7.47 -11.11
CA VAL A 502 0.63 7.49 -9.64
C VAL A 502 -0.19 6.35 -9.07
N GLY A 503 0.47 5.47 -8.32
CA GLY A 503 -0.18 4.43 -7.55
C GLY A 503 -0.61 4.92 -6.17
N THR A 504 -1.82 4.56 -5.75
CA THR A 504 -2.34 4.79 -4.41
C THR A 504 -3.00 3.52 -3.91
N SER A 505 -3.13 3.35 -2.60
CA SER A 505 -3.75 2.19 -1.98
C SER A 505 -4.60 2.60 -0.78
N GLY A 506 -5.64 1.82 -0.51
CA GLY A 506 -6.48 1.97 0.65
C GLY A 506 -7.02 0.63 1.11
N ASP A 507 -7.32 0.54 2.38
CA ASP A 507 -7.94 -0.62 2.97
C ASP A 507 -9.24 -0.24 3.67
N THR A 508 -10.23 -1.11 3.61
CA THR A 508 -11.53 -0.91 4.27
C THR A 508 -12.20 -2.22 4.58
N GLY A 509 -13.35 -2.15 5.24
CA GLY A 509 -14.18 -3.30 5.55
C GLY A 509 -15.64 -3.07 5.21
N ALA A 510 -16.38 -4.16 5.00
CA ALA A 510 -17.81 -4.12 4.87
C ALA A 510 -18.51 -5.13 5.77
N ARG A 511 -19.79 -4.84 6.06
CA ARG A 511 -20.75 -5.74 6.67
C ARG A 511 -21.84 -6.04 5.65
N GLU A 512 -22.26 -7.28 5.65
CA GLU A 512 -23.24 -7.80 4.72
C GLU A 512 -24.32 -8.54 5.50
N TYR A 513 -25.55 -8.33 5.09
CA TYR A 513 -26.72 -9.10 5.55
C TYR A 513 -27.44 -9.61 4.33
N ASN A 514 -27.81 -10.88 4.37
CA ASN A 514 -28.63 -11.47 3.33
C ASN A 514 -29.82 -12.20 3.94
N PHE A 515 -30.91 -12.26 3.18
CA PHE A 515 -32.07 -13.04 3.50
C PHE A 515 -32.67 -13.55 2.19
N SER A 516 -32.97 -14.86 2.15
CA SER A 516 -33.66 -15.46 1.01
C SER A 516 -34.82 -16.31 1.49
N VAL A 517 -35.91 -16.28 0.74
CA VAL A 517 -37.04 -17.19 0.91
C VAL A 517 -37.44 -17.71 -0.47
N GLY A 518 -37.52 -19.03 -0.59
CA GLY A 518 -37.87 -19.70 -1.83
C GLY A 518 -38.97 -20.71 -1.64
N SER A 519 -39.69 -21.05 -2.69
CA SER A 519 -40.66 -22.12 -2.72
C SER A 519 -40.69 -22.80 -4.09
N GLY A 520 -41.09 -24.04 -4.13
CA GLY A 520 -41.28 -24.76 -5.36
C GLY A 520 -42.29 -25.88 -5.26
N TYR A 521 -42.81 -26.29 -6.40
CA TYR A 521 -43.73 -27.39 -6.52
C TYR A 521 -43.24 -28.40 -7.53
N SER A 522 -43.09 -29.66 -7.16
CA SER A 522 -42.54 -30.73 -7.99
C SER A 522 -43.66 -31.62 -8.56
N PHE A 523 -43.61 -31.81 -9.87
CA PHE A 523 -44.41 -32.83 -10.59
C PHE A 523 -43.47 -33.99 -10.94
N ASN A 524 -43.81 -35.16 -10.46
CA ASN A 524 -43.06 -36.39 -10.70
C ASN A 524 -43.75 -37.25 -11.75
N ARG A 525 -43.02 -37.62 -12.80
CA ARG A 525 -43.50 -38.54 -13.82
C ARG A 525 -42.38 -39.52 -14.18
N GLU A 526 -42.55 -40.77 -13.72
CA GLU A 526 -41.51 -41.82 -13.85
C GLU A 526 -40.18 -41.38 -13.19
N ALA A 527 -39.15 -41.25 -14.01
CA ALA A 527 -37.84 -40.77 -13.58
C ALA A 527 -37.63 -39.24 -13.72
N TRP A 528 -38.62 -38.53 -14.25
CA TRP A 528 -38.57 -37.07 -14.42
C TRP A 528 -39.21 -36.36 -13.23
N GLU A 529 -38.54 -35.34 -12.75
CA GLU A 529 -39.05 -34.31 -11.86
C GLU A 529 -38.99 -32.97 -12.57
N PHE A 530 -40.03 -32.17 -12.52
CA PHE A 530 -40.06 -30.82 -13.05
C PHE A 530 -41.03 -29.96 -12.27
N GLY A 531 -40.79 -28.66 -12.20
CA GLY A 531 -41.71 -27.79 -11.50
C GLY A 531 -41.30 -26.34 -11.47
N PRO A 532 -42.26 -25.46 -11.16
CA PRO A 532 -42.00 -24.04 -10.97
C PRO A 532 -41.29 -23.78 -9.64
N THR A 533 -40.44 -22.72 -9.66
CA THR A 533 -39.78 -22.20 -8.48
C THR A 533 -40.00 -20.70 -8.38
N LEU A 534 -40.16 -20.20 -7.17
CA LEU A 534 -40.21 -18.77 -6.84
C LEU A 534 -39.27 -18.52 -5.68
N GLU A 535 -38.47 -17.47 -5.76
CA GLU A 535 -37.52 -17.08 -4.71
C GLU A 535 -37.46 -15.56 -4.61
N LEU A 536 -37.24 -15.03 -3.42
CA LEU A 536 -37.05 -13.62 -3.14
C LEU A 536 -35.79 -13.48 -2.30
N ASP A 537 -34.81 -12.75 -2.84
CA ASP A 537 -33.53 -12.48 -2.21
C ASP A 537 -33.40 -11.02 -1.83
N TYR A 538 -32.99 -10.78 -0.60
CA TYR A 538 -32.60 -9.48 -0.10
C TYR A 538 -31.15 -9.48 0.32
N HIS A 539 -30.39 -8.50 -0.17
CA HIS A 539 -29.02 -8.24 0.24
C HIS A 539 -28.88 -6.80 0.70
N ASN A 540 -28.07 -6.59 1.74
CA ASN A 540 -27.66 -5.27 2.19
C ASN A 540 -26.18 -5.29 2.51
N VAL A 541 -25.44 -4.36 1.93
CA VAL A 541 -23.99 -4.20 2.13
C VAL A 541 -23.71 -2.79 2.60
N SER A 542 -22.93 -2.66 3.65
CA SER A 542 -22.42 -1.38 4.16
C SER A 542 -20.90 -1.44 4.18
N VAL A 543 -20.26 -0.63 3.33
CA VAL A 543 -18.80 -0.45 3.23
C VAL A 543 -18.41 0.75 4.08
N ALA A 544 -17.40 0.61 4.93
CA ALA A 544 -16.88 1.73 5.71
C ALA A 544 -16.11 2.71 4.82
N GLY A 545 -16.14 4.00 5.16
CA GLY A 545 -15.28 4.99 4.51
C GLY A 545 -13.81 4.72 4.78
N PHE A 546 -12.94 5.17 3.88
CA PHE A 546 -11.50 4.98 3.99
C PHE A 546 -10.73 6.11 3.30
N ASP A 547 -9.48 6.25 3.68
CA ASP A 547 -8.53 7.17 3.06
C ASP A 547 -7.50 6.39 2.25
N GLU A 548 -7.27 6.81 1.02
CA GLU A 548 -6.15 6.31 0.22
C GLU A 548 -4.83 6.88 0.73
N SER A 549 -3.77 6.12 0.54
CA SER A 549 -2.40 6.45 0.90
C SER A 549 -1.47 6.19 -0.27
N GLY A 550 -0.79 7.23 -0.73
CA GLY A 550 0.16 7.21 -1.82
C GLY A 550 1.14 8.38 -1.73
N PRO A 551 2.02 8.54 -2.69
CA PRO A 551 2.99 9.65 -2.73
C PRO A 551 2.40 10.97 -3.23
N SER A 552 1.15 11.00 -3.69
CA SER A 552 0.56 12.10 -4.44
C SER A 552 -0.56 12.81 -3.66
N GLY A 553 -0.84 14.04 -4.05
CA GLY A 553 -2.02 14.78 -3.63
C GLY A 553 -3.34 14.31 -4.26
N LEU A 554 -3.30 13.35 -5.20
CA LEU A 554 -4.48 12.74 -5.82
C LEU A 554 -5.08 11.59 -5.02
N ASP A 555 -4.52 11.28 -3.85
CA ASP A 555 -5.13 10.32 -2.93
C ASP A 555 -6.53 10.81 -2.51
N LEU A 556 -7.48 9.90 -2.42
CA LEU A 556 -8.87 10.20 -2.11
C LEU A 556 -9.25 9.74 -0.69
N SER A 557 -10.12 10.51 -0.05
CA SER A 557 -10.94 10.09 1.07
C SER A 557 -12.31 9.69 0.50
N VAL A 558 -12.67 8.43 0.66
CA VAL A 558 -13.90 7.84 0.14
C VAL A 558 -14.89 7.71 1.29
N ALA A 559 -16.07 8.28 1.14
CA ALA A 559 -17.12 8.18 2.16
C ALA A 559 -17.64 6.74 2.27
N GLY A 560 -18.19 6.39 3.43
CA GLY A 560 -18.86 5.11 3.61
C GLY A 560 -20.10 5.01 2.74
N MET A 561 -20.31 3.83 2.15
CA MET A 561 -21.42 3.56 1.25
C MET A 561 -22.32 2.43 1.76
N SER A 562 -23.60 2.48 1.44
CA SER A 562 -24.52 1.40 1.72
C SER A 562 -25.40 1.13 0.51
N THR A 563 -25.61 -0.14 0.22
CA THR A 563 -26.41 -0.56 -0.93
C THR A 563 -27.28 -1.75 -0.56
N ALA A 564 -28.46 -1.81 -1.15
CA ALA A 564 -29.39 -2.92 -1.01
C ALA A 564 -29.81 -3.43 -2.38
N SER A 565 -30.15 -4.70 -2.45
CA SER A 565 -30.74 -5.38 -3.61
C SER A 565 -31.90 -6.24 -3.14
N LEU A 566 -32.99 -6.22 -3.90
CA LEU A 566 -34.15 -7.07 -3.68
C LEU A 566 -34.56 -7.69 -5.02
N VAL A 567 -34.28 -8.97 -5.17
CA VAL A 567 -34.49 -9.71 -6.42
C VAL A 567 -35.57 -10.77 -6.25
N SER A 568 -36.59 -10.77 -7.10
CA SER A 568 -37.45 -11.92 -7.26
C SER A 568 -36.97 -12.80 -8.41
N LYS A 569 -37.03 -14.13 -8.21
CA LYS A 569 -36.61 -15.12 -9.19
C LYS A 569 -37.80 -16.06 -9.45
N LEU A 570 -38.35 -16.02 -10.64
CA LEU A 570 -39.45 -16.90 -11.07
C LEU A 570 -38.96 -17.80 -12.20
N GLY A 571 -39.08 -19.08 -12.04
CA GLY A 571 -38.61 -20.00 -13.05
C GLY A 571 -39.09 -21.42 -12.89
N GLY A 572 -38.30 -22.33 -13.42
CA GLY A 572 -38.56 -23.75 -13.32
C GLY A 572 -37.28 -24.57 -13.37
N MET A 573 -37.41 -25.76 -12.85
CA MET A 573 -36.37 -26.77 -12.88
C MET A 573 -36.90 -28.09 -13.49
N THR A 574 -35.98 -28.84 -14.08
CA THR A 574 -36.26 -30.22 -14.46
C THR A 574 -35.03 -31.08 -14.15
N SER A 575 -35.30 -32.28 -13.64
CA SER A 575 -34.26 -33.27 -13.38
C SER A 575 -34.72 -34.66 -13.87
N TYR A 576 -33.74 -35.52 -14.11
CA TYR A 576 -33.99 -36.91 -14.50
C TYR A 576 -33.17 -37.85 -13.63
N ALA A 577 -33.81 -38.82 -12.97
CA ALA A 577 -33.16 -39.79 -12.13
C ALA A 577 -32.65 -40.99 -12.94
N TRP A 578 -31.36 -41.00 -13.25
CA TRP A 578 -30.73 -42.11 -13.99
C TRP A 578 -30.04 -43.06 -13.00
N LYS A 579 -30.64 -44.22 -12.82
CA LYS A 579 -30.09 -45.27 -11.95
C LYS A 579 -29.00 -46.06 -12.69
N THR A 580 -27.82 -46.04 -12.13
CA THR A 580 -26.71 -46.88 -12.58
C THR A 580 -26.42 -47.95 -11.54
N ARG A 581 -25.51 -48.88 -11.86
CA ARG A 581 -25.12 -49.91 -10.87
C ARG A 581 -24.27 -49.39 -9.70
N TRP A 582 -23.74 -48.13 -9.82
CA TRP A 582 -22.80 -47.57 -8.85
C TRP A 582 -23.38 -46.40 -8.06
N CYS A 583 -24.23 -45.63 -8.67
CA CYS A 583 -24.85 -44.45 -8.08
C CYS A 583 -26.15 -44.08 -8.81
N VAL A 584 -26.89 -43.16 -8.26
CA VAL A 584 -27.95 -42.45 -8.98
C VAL A 584 -27.36 -41.15 -9.49
N VAL A 585 -27.49 -40.90 -10.78
CA VAL A 585 -27.07 -39.66 -11.45
C VAL A 585 -28.32 -38.84 -11.74
N LEU A 586 -28.35 -37.59 -11.26
CA LEU A 586 -29.48 -36.67 -11.46
C LEU A 586 -28.97 -35.45 -12.24
N PRO A 587 -28.95 -35.47 -13.57
CA PRO A 587 -28.81 -34.26 -14.35
C PRO A 587 -30.04 -33.36 -14.12
N GLN A 588 -29.78 -32.07 -13.94
CA GLN A 588 -30.79 -31.05 -13.67
C GLN A 588 -30.50 -29.80 -14.47
N VAL A 589 -31.53 -29.15 -14.98
CA VAL A 589 -31.45 -27.84 -15.62
C VAL A 589 -32.49 -26.93 -14.96
N SER A 590 -32.09 -25.71 -14.66
CA SER A 590 -32.98 -24.65 -14.19
C SER A 590 -32.78 -23.38 -14.99
N VAL A 591 -33.87 -22.66 -15.23
CA VAL A 591 -33.90 -21.33 -15.81
C VAL A 591 -34.87 -20.48 -15.01
N ARG A 592 -34.40 -19.32 -14.59
CA ARG A 592 -35.18 -18.38 -13.77
C ARG A 592 -35.12 -16.99 -14.40
N TYR A 593 -36.23 -16.30 -14.44
CA TYR A 593 -36.34 -14.88 -14.74
C TYR A 593 -36.18 -14.11 -13.43
N LEU A 594 -35.30 -13.12 -13.44
CA LEU A 594 -34.97 -12.29 -12.29
C LEU A 594 -35.48 -10.86 -12.51
N HIS A 595 -36.06 -10.29 -11.46
CA HIS A 595 -36.49 -8.90 -11.43
C HIS A 595 -35.89 -8.20 -10.21
N GLU A 596 -35.05 -7.19 -10.45
CA GLU A 596 -34.44 -6.35 -9.42
C GLU A 596 -35.36 -5.16 -9.12
N PHE A 597 -35.81 -5.05 -7.86
CA PHE A 597 -36.67 -3.94 -7.40
C PHE A 597 -35.84 -2.72 -6.97
N ALA A 598 -34.63 -2.91 -6.45
CA ALA A 598 -33.74 -1.85 -5.96
C ALA A 598 -32.71 -1.45 -7.03
N ASN A 599 -33.18 -0.93 -8.17
CA ASN A 599 -32.31 -0.63 -9.32
C ASN A 599 -31.92 0.85 -9.44
N GLY A 600 -31.86 1.60 -8.36
CA GLY A 600 -31.39 2.98 -8.37
C GLY A 600 -29.88 3.07 -8.58
N ALA A 601 -29.43 4.05 -9.40
CA ALA A 601 -28.02 4.44 -9.42
C ALA A 601 -27.59 4.92 -8.02
N ARG A 602 -26.34 4.66 -7.66
CA ARG A 602 -25.76 5.04 -6.37
C ARG A 602 -24.87 6.25 -6.54
N THR A 603 -24.65 6.97 -5.46
CA THR A 603 -23.78 8.13 -5.42
C THR A 603 -22.77 7.93 -4.30
N GLU A 604 -21.49 8.00 -4.66
CA GLU A 604 -20.38 7.95 -3.74
C GLU A 604 -19.74 9.32 -3.61
N LEU A 605 -19.50 9.76 -2.38
CA LEU A 605 -18.82 11.03 -2.14
C LEU A 605 -17.33 10.79 -1.94
N MET A 606 -16.53 11.54 -2.69
CA MET A 606 -15.08 11.48 -2.64
C MET A 606 -14.50 12.88 -2.44
N GLN A 607 -13.37 12.95 -1.76
CA GLN A 607 -12.65 14.18 -1.48
C GLN A 607 -11.15 13.90 -1.63
N PHE A 608 -10.37 14.88 -2.07
CA PHE A 608 -8.92 14.75 -2.03
C PHE A 608 -8.43 14.76 -0.57
N SER A 609 -7.75 13.70 -0.13
CA SER A 609 -7.24 13.59 1.24
C SER A 609 -6.15 14.63 1.57
N ALA A 610 -5.49 15.16 0.55
CA ALA A 610 -4.59 16.30 0.68
C ALA A 610 -5.29 17.61 1.06
N ASP A 611 -6.61 17.73 0.80
CA ASP A 611 -7.39 18.92 1.15
C ASP A 611 -7.80 18.92 2.63
N THR A 612 -6.93 19.39 3.48
CA THR A 612 -7.16 19.54 4.93
C THR A 612 -7.57 20.97 5.31
N LEU A 613 -7.86 21.82 4.33
CA LEU A 613 -8.25 23.22 4.58
C LEU A 613 -9.69 23.33 5.12
N PRO A 614 -10.02 24.39 5.84
CA PRO A 614 -11.40 24.64 6.29
C PRO A 614 -12.41 24.57 5.14
N GLY A 615 -13.51 23.86 5.35
CA GLY A 615 -14.54 23.67 4.34
C GLY A 615 -14.22 22.59 3.28
N ALA A 616 -13.25 21.73 3.51
CA ALA A 616 -12.86 20.64 2.60
C ALA A 616 -14.06 19.74 2.22
N SER A 617 -14.94 19.40 3.18
CA SER A 617 -16.14 18.61 2.92
C SER A 617 -17.12 19.23 1.88
N SER A 618 -17.13 20.55 1.76
CA SER A 618 -17.94 21.23 0.73
C SER A 618 -17.34 21.16 -0.68
N ARG A 619 -16.11 20.67 -0.80
CA ARG A 619 -15.37 20.45 -2.04
C ARG A 619 -15.35 18.99 -2.48
N ALA A 620 -16.02 18.13 -1.72
CA ALA A 620 -16.24 16.74 -2.10
C ALA A 620 -17.01 16.70 -3.45
N PHE A 621 -16.72 15.68 -4.25
CA PHE A 621 -17.40 15.44 -5.51
C PHE A 621 -18.11 14.09 -5.48
N ALA A 622 -19.14 13.96 -6.30
CA ALA A 622 -19.94 12.76 -6.40
C ALA A 622 -19.49 11.93 -7.60
N VAL A 623 -19.31 10.64 -7.37
CA VAL A 623 -19.14 9.60 -8.40
C VAL A 623 -20.42 8.78 -8.44
N TYR A 624 -20.91 8.50 -9.61
CA TYR A 624 -22.18 7.80 -9.80
C TYR A 624 -21.92 6.40 -10.34
N THR A 625 -22.81 5.45 -9.97
CA THR A 625 -22.85 4.14 -10.62
C THR A 625 -23.92 4.11 -11.70
N ASP A 626 -23.82 3.14 -12.59
CA ASP A 626 -24.92 2.82 -13.48
C ASP A 626 -26.13 2.30 -12.71
N GLN A 627 -27.29 2.38 -13.36
CA GLN A 627 -28.46 1.66 -12.84
C GLN A 627 -28.31 0.18 -13.11
N PRO A 628 -28.46 -0.69 -12.08
CA PRO A 628 -28.49 -2.13 -12.30
C PRO A 628 -29.58 -2.55 -13.28
N ASP A 629 -29.28 -3.55 -14.12
CA ASP A 629 -30.31 -4.15 -14.96
C ASP A 629 -31.48 -4.68 -14.13
N ARG A 630 -32.67 -4.30 -14.53
CA ARG A 630 -33.89 -4.68 -13.81
C ARG A 630 -34.32 -6.11 -14.10
N ASN A 631 -34.11 -6.58 -15.33
CA ASN A 631 -34.65 -7.85 -15.83
C ASN A 631 -33.55 -8.64 -16.51
N TYR A 632 -33.31 -9.86 -16.03
CA TYR A 632 -32.32 -10.76 -16.59
C TYR A 632 -32.66 -12.20 -16.27
N PHE A 633 -31.84 -13.14 -16.70
CA PHE A 633 -32.06 -14.57 -16.51
C PHE A 633 -30.88 -15.19 -15.79
N ASP A 634 -31.18 -16.16 -14.93
CA ASP A 634 -30.22 -17.10 -14.36
C ASP A 634 -30.48 -18.48 -14.98
N TRP A 635 -29.43 -19.12 -15.43
CA TRP A 635 -29.48 -20.48 -15.95
C TRP A 635 -28.44 -21.34 -15.26
N LYS A 636 -28.80 -22.59 -15.00
CA LYS A 636 -27.93 -23.55 -14.32
C LYS A 636 -28.13 -24.94 -14.92
N ALA A 637 -27.00 -25.63 -15.18
CA ALA A 637 -26.95 -27.04 -15.50
C ALA A 637 -26.16 -27.74 -14.38
N SER A 638 -26.77 -28.75 -13.77
CA SER A 638 -26.21 -29.46 -12.63
C SER A 638 -26.19 -30.96 -12.88
N VAL A 639 -25.26 -31.64 -12.27
CA VAL A 639 -25.29 -33.10 -12.14
C VAL A 639 -25.02 -33.46 -10.69
N LEU A 640 -25.99 -34.11 -10.07
CA LEU A 640 -25.87 -34.64 -8.73
C LEU A 640 -25.61 -36.15 -8.80
N PHE A 641 -24.63 -36.61 -8.05
CA PHE A 641 -24.29 -38.04 -7.88
C PHE A 641 -24.64 -38.47 -6.47
N GLN A 642 -25.44 -39.49 -6.35
CA GLN A 642 -25.81 -40.11 -5.08
C GLN A 642 -25.19 -41.50 -5.01
N PHE A 643 -24.23 -41.68 -4.12
CA PHE A 643 -23.58 -42.95 -3.87
C PHE A 643 -24.23 -43.67 -2.67
N PRO A 644 -24.02 -44.97 -2.51
CA PRO A 644 -24.35 -45.71 -1.28
C PRO A 644 -23.64 -45.10 -0.06
N TYR A 645 -24.15 -45.38 1.13
CA TYR A 645 -23.55 -44.96 2.42
C TYR A 645 -23.63 -43.45 2.71
N GLY A 646 -24.64 -42.76 2.17
CA GLY A 646 -24.87 -41.36 2.50
C GLY A 646 -23.86 -40.36 1.88
N ILE A 647 -23.07 -40.78 0.92
CA ILE A 647 -22.16 -39.90 0.19
C ILE A 647 -22.90 -39.35 -1.03
N SER A 648 -22.83 -38.04 -1.23
CA SER A 648 -23.26 -37.41 -2.48
C SER A 648 -22.32 -36.31 -2.91
N GLY A 649 -22.25 -36.07 -4.22
CA GLY A 649 -21.46 -34.98 -4.79
C GLY A 649 -22.22 -34.34 -5.94
N PHE A 650 -21.89 -33.08 -6.22
CA PHE A 650 -22.50 -32.39 -7.36
C PHE A 650 -21.49 -31.49 -8.08
N ILE A 651 -21.83 -31.24 -9.34
CA ILE A 651 -21.15 -30.29 -10.22
C ILE A 651 -22.24 -29.41 -10.83
N ASN A 652 -22.13 -28.10 -10.62
CA ASN A 652 -23.02 -27.11 -11.22
C ASN A 652 -22.23 -26.17 -12.09
N TRP A 653 -22.77 -25.86 -13.26
CA TRP A 653 -22.29 -24.85 -14.16
C TRP A 653 -23.45 -23.92 -14.55
N GLY A 654 -23.23 -22.60 -14.42
CA GLY A 654 -24.28 -21.62 -14.65
C GLY A 654 -23.76 -20.23 -14.92
N GLY A 655 -24.67 -19.28 -15.00
CA GLY A 655 -24.36 -17.87 -15.20
C GLY A 655 -25.62 -17.03 -15.41
N LEU A 656 -25.39 -15.73 -15.53
CA LEU A 656 -26.44 -14.76 -15.82
C LEU A 656 -26.48 -14.44 -17.32
N ALA A 657 -27.66 -14.15 -17.84
CA ALA A 657 -27.89 -13.79 -19.24
C ALA A 657 -28.89 -12.62 -19.34
N GLY A 658 -28.70 -11.73 -20.30
CA GLY A 658 -29.57 -10.55 -20.49
C GLY A 658 -29.16 -9.35 -19.67
N LEU A 659 -27.99 -9.35 -19.05
CA LEU A 659 -27.36 -8.17 -18.49
C LEU A 659 -26.66 -7.35 -19.58
N SER A 660 -26.73 -6.03 -19.46
CA SER A 660 -26.22 -5.09 -20.47
C SER A 660 -24.69 -5.05 -20.50
N ASN A 661 -24.05 -4.99 -19.33
CA ASN A 661 -22.62 -4.75 -19.23
C ASN A 661 -21.85 -5.87 -18.49
N ILE A 662 -22.56 -6.89 -17.97
CA ILE A 662 -21.98 -7.92 -17.13
C ILE A 662 -22.10 -9.29 -17.80
N SER A 663 -21.00 -10.03 -17.85
CA SER A 663 -20.96 -11.43 -18.21
C SER A 663 -20.44 -12.25 -17.03
N THR A 664 -21.19 -13.27 -16.60
CA THR A 664 -20.76 -14.13 -15.50
C THR A 664 -20.83 -15.60 -15.84
N ARG A 665 -19.89 -16.36 -15.30
CA ARG A 665 -19.89 -17.84 -15.33
C ARG A 665 -19.51 -18.34 -13.94
N GLU A 666 -20.21 -19.37 -13.52
CA GLU A 666 -20.05 -19.97 -12.19
C GLU A 666 -19.87 -21.48 -12.31
N LEU A 667 -18.95 -22.02 -11.53
CA LEU A 667 -18.75 -23.45 -11.33
C LEU A 667 -18.76 -23.75 -9.84
N ASN A 668 -19.69 -24.60 -9.39
CA ASN A 668 -19.74 -25.08 -8.04
C ASN A 668 -19.48 -26.58 -7.99
N LEU A 669 -18.69 -27.01 -7.04
CA LEU A 669 -18.38 -28.40 -6.74
C LEU A 669 -18.70 -28.65 -5.27
N GLY A 670 -19.46 -29.68 -4.96
CA GLY A 670 -19.78 -30.00 -3.58
C GLY A 670 -19.68 -31.49 -3.28
N LEU A 671 -19.32 -31.75 -2.02
CA LEU A 671 -19.35 -33.08 -1.41
C LEU A 671 -20.19 -33.04 -0.14
N ARG A 672 -20.87 -34.13 0.14
CA ARG A 672 -21.72 -34.30 1.29
C ARG A 672 -21.53 -35.67 1.91
N LEU A 673 -21.54 -35.70 3.22
CA LEU A 673 -21.56 -36.93 4.00
C LEU A 673 -22.74 -36.88 4.99
N GLU A 674 -23.56 -37.92 5.02
CA GLU A 674 -24.56 -38.12 6.06
C GLU A 674 -23.97 -39.04 7.13
N ILE A 675 -24.03 -38.58 8.37
CA ILE A 675 -23.50 -39.31 9.52
C ILE A 675 -24.64 -39.99 10.22
N GLY A 676 -24.67 -41.33 10.18
CA GLY A 676 -25.66 -42.17 10.87
C GLY A 676 -25.34 -43.64 10.68
N GLN A 677 -25.80 -44.52 11.60
CA GLN A 677 -25.63 -45.95 11.44
C GLN A 677 -26.61 -46.48 10.39
N HIS A 678 -26.10 -47.24 9.42
CA HIS A 678 -26.88 -48.07 8.50
C HIS A 678 -27.14 -49.44 9.13
#